data_0884fa414024522623154235fab3ee21
#
_entry.id   0884fa414024522623154235fab3ee21
#
_cell.length_a   1.000
_cell.length_b   1.000
_cell.length_c   1.000
_cell.angle_alpha   90.00
_cell.angle_beta   90.00
_cell.angle_gamma   90.00
#
_symmetry.space_group_name_H-M   'P 1'
#
loop_
_entity.id
_entity.type
_entity.pdbx_description
1 polymer ?
#
loop_
_entity_poly.entity_id
_entity_poly.type
_entity_poly.pdbx_seq_one_letter_code
_entity_poly.pdbx_strand_id
1 'polypeptide(L)'
;MNIKKPFNFIIIMLVIKFTFAQTIYGVIKDSDSNLLFGATIYNSSNSKIGIADEMGVFSIESVKGENKLFISYVGYTSKIITLESTGDSINRGSIVLENDSLDEIVISGTLRQVSKLKSAVPIELYTANFFKATPKASFFEAIEGINGVRPQLNCNICNTGDIHINGQEGANTMVLIDGLPLVSGLSTVYGLSGIPQSLIKQVEVIKGPASTLYGSEAIGGVINLITKSPETVHPFNLDTFISSWGELNIDLGAKYTLKNSQGLIGINYFNYSNPIDANEDGFTDLTLQHRISIFNKISTKKNSVAFRYFYEDRWGGEMNWNSDFRGGDEVYGESIYTSRIEIFGRYDHSKNLFLQYSLNNHDQNSVYGTTSYNAIQTIGFVQGVFSKKVKNHDVLLGATYRHTIYDDNTPATVERDKTALPGLFAQDQWTLSESKTLLSGIRYDKNSIYGDIWTPRLNFKWASKDESSILRLGFGTGYRVVNVFTEDHAALTGAREVVFTEAILPEKSWNTTINWNKKLYTKYGAILDLDFSVFKTAFSNRILPDYETNPNQIIYGNLDGKAITQGATVTINGMFANGLKINMGATFIDSKIINNNQTEYPFLTEKFSGNYQLNYTLYNPKITIDISGTVIGPMKLPLLGELDTRAPYSPIINIVNLQATYAIKTIEVYAGIKNILDFKPASNSIARAFDPFDSGVEFGANGQVIATPNNPNALSFDPSYVYYSNQGINGFLGIRYHIK
;
A
#
# COMPACT_ATOMS: atom_id res chain seq x y z
N MET A 1 -69.73 57.36 -62.09
CA MET A 1 -70.28 57.69 -60.75
C MET A 1 -69.25 57.20 -59.73
N ASN A 2 -68.64 58.11 -59.06
CA ASN A 2 -67.52 57.93 -58.15
C ASN A 2 -68.00 57.39 -56.81
N ILE A 3 -67.28 56.39 -56.26
CA ILE A 3 -67.14 56.22 -54.80
C ILE A 3 -65.77 55.79 -54.46
N LYS A 4 -64.99 56.71 -53.87
CA LYS A 4 -63.68 56.47 -53.22
C LYS A 4 -63.93 55.82 -51.86
N LYS A 5 -63.20 54.74 -51.57
CA LYS A 5 -63.03 54.20 -50.20
C LYS A 5 -61.63 54.51 -49.73
N PRO A 6 -61.41 54.97 -48.48
CA PRO A 6 -60.07 55.23 -47.94
C PRO A 6 -59.40 53.93 -47.42
N PHE A 7 -58.13 53.81 -47.71
CA PHE A 7 -57.26 52.70 -47.28
C PHE A 7 -56.69 53.07 -45.90
N ASN A 8 -57.16 52.42 -44.84
CA ASN A 8 -56.60 52.59 -43.50
C ASN A 8 -55.34 51.72 -43.37
N PHE A 9 -54.14 52.35 -43.27
CA PHE A 9 -52.84 51.73 -42.99
C PHE A 9 -52.74 51.55 -41.47
N ILE A 10 -52.92 50.30 -40.97
CA ILE A 10 -52.65 49.98 -39.59
C ILE A 10 -51.14 49.66 -39.47
N ILE A 11 -50.36 50.57 -38.86
CA ILE A 11 -48.99 50.37 -38.49
C ILE A 11 -48.99 49.47 -37.24
N ILE A 12 -48.66 48.19 -37.40
CA ILE A 12 -48.37 47.30 -36.30
C ILE A 12 -46.92 47.60 -35.80
N MET A 13 -46.82 48.33 -34.67
CA MET A 13 -45.56 48.57 -33.99
C MET A 13 -45.17 47.28 -33.31
N LEU A 14 -44.20 46.54 -33.89
CA LEU A 14 -43.57 45.37 -33.30
C LEU A 14 -42.69 45.87 -32.17
N VAL A 15 -43.15 45.78 -30.92
CA VAL A 15 -42.34 46.01 -29.72
C VAL A 15 -41.44 44.80 -29.53
N ILE A 16 -40.25 44.87 -30.06
CA ILE A 16 -39.19 43.89 -29.74
C ILE A 16 -38.79 44.15 -28.28
N LYS A 17 -39.27 43.30 -27.39
CA LYS A 17 -38.75 43.22 -26.03
C LYS A 17 -37.34 42.62 -26.10
N PHE A 18 -36.32 43.47 -26.00
CA PHE A 18 -34.99 43.01 -25.70
C PHE A 18 -35.04 42.47 -24.27
N THR A 19 -35.16 41.14 -24.13
CA THR A 19 -34.86 40.45 -22.87
C THR A 19 -33.34 40.40 -22.74
N PHE A 20 -32.78 41.30 -21.93
CA PHE A 20 -31.40 41.16 -21.51
C PHE A 20 -31.31 39.84 -20.72
N ALA A 21 -30.52 38.90 -21.21
CA ALA A 21 -30.23 37.68 -20.50
C ALA A 21 -29.51 38.07 -19.22
N GLN A 22 -30.09 37.74 -18.09
CA GLN A 22 -29.52 38.00 -16.78
C GLN A 22 -28.34 37.04 -16.61
N THR A 23 -27.18 37.55 -16.17
CA THR A 23 -25.97 36.77 -16.08
C THR A 23 -25.39 36.79 -14.67
N ILE A 24 -24.86 35.64 -14.25
CA ILE A 24 -23.96 35.52 -13.10
C ILE A 24 -22.55 35.47 -13.65
N TYR A 25 -21.70 36.39 -13.23
CA TYR A 25 -20.30 36.44 -13.68
C TYR A 25 -19.36 36.68 -12.53
N GLY A 26 -18.08 36.32 -12.74
CA GLY A 26 -17.00 36.47 -11.74
C GLY A 26 -15.68 35.92 -12.23
N VAL A 27 -14.69 35.88 -11.36
CA VAL A 27 -13.35 35.36 -11.64
C VAL A 27 -13.08 34.17 -10.75
N ILE A 28 -12.61 33.07 -11.34
CA ILE A 28 -12.20 31.88 -10.60
C ILE A 28 -10.67 31.88 -10.51
N LYS A 29 -10.14 31.78 -9.29
CA LYS A 29 -8.71 31.77 -9.00
C LYS A 29 -8.39 30.82 -7.85
N ASP A 30 -7.10 30.51 -7.66
CA ASP A 30 -6.63 29.76 -6.50
C ASP A 30 -6.28 30.68 -5.30
N SER A 31 -5.80 30.05 -4.20
CA SER A 31 -5.34 30.76 -3.00
C SER A 31 -4.12 31.64 -3.25
N ASP A 32 -3.30 31.32 -4.25
CA ASP A 32 -2.10 32.08 -4.65
C ASP A 32 -2.41 33.16 -5.69
N SER A 33 -3.72 33.36 -6.01
CA SER A 33 -4.24 34.32 -6.98
C SER A 33 -3.95 33.96 -8.45
N ASN A 34 -3.54 32.74 -8.77
CA ASN A 34 -3.45 32.27 -10.14
C ASN A 34 -4.85 32.10 -10.74
N LEU A 35 -5.03 32.58 -11.97
CA LEU A 35 -6.31 32.50 -12.69
C LEU A 35 -6.54 31.07 -13.19
N LEU A 36 -7.73 30.52 -12.96
CA LEU A 36 -8.03 29.12 -13.28
C LEU A 36 -8.78 29.00 -14.61
N PHE A 37 -8.03 29.13 -15.71
CA PHE A 37 -8.53 28.93 -17.08
C PHE A 37 -9.12 27.52 -17.25
N GLY A 38 -10.33 27.43 -17.78
CA GLY A 38 -11.02 26.14 -18.00
C GLY A 38 -11.77 25.61 -16.78
N ALA A 39 -11.82 26.35 -15.66
CA ALA A 39 -12.68 25.98 -14.53
C ALA A 39 -14.14 25.87 -15.01
N THR A 40 -14.81 24.78 -14.66
CA THR A 40 -16.12 24.43 -15.20
C THR A 40 -17.21 24.68 -14.17
N ILE A 41 -18.31 25.28 -14.61
CA ILE A 41 -19.47 25.57 -13.79
C ILE A 41 -20.63 24.66 -14.21
N TYR A 42 -21.23 23.98 -13.23
CA TYR A 42 -22.39 23.12 -13.39
C TYR A 42 -23.57 23.67 -12.60
N ASN A 43 -24.80 23.44 -13.07
CA ASN A 43 -26.03 23.75 -12.34
C ASN A 43 -26.42 22.59 -11.37
N SER A 44 -27.52 22.77 -10.66
CA SER A 44 -28.08 21.75 -9.76
C SER A 44 -28.49 20.44 -10.44
N SER A 45 -28.69 20.44 -11.75
CA SER A 45 -28.97 19.23 -12.55
C SER A 45 -27.70 18.57 -13.10
N ASN A 46 -26.53 18.97 -12.62
CA ASN A 46 -25.23 18.52 -13.08
C ASN A 46 -24.95 18.76 -14.58
N SER A 47 -25.63 19.71 -15.16
CA SER A 47 -25.40 20.15 -16.55
C SER A 47 -24.33 21.23 -16.55
N LYS A 48 -23.36 21.14 -17.46
CA LYS A 48 -22.35 22.16 -17.67
C LYS A 48 -22.98 23.41 -18.26
N ILE A 49 -22.89 24.53 -17.55
CA ILE A 49 -23.49 25.80 -17.93
C ILE A 49 -22.46 26.91 -18.24
N GLY A 50 -21.18 26.70 -17.92
CA GLY A 50 -20.14 27.67 -18.22
C GLY A 50 -18.73 27.12 -18.04
N ILE A 51 -17.75 27.85 -18.59
CA ILE A 51 -16.32 27.61 -18.43
C ILE A 51 -15.63 28.97 -18.22
N ALA A 52 -14.64 29.05 -17.35
CA ALA A 52 -13.79 30.21 -17.17
C ALA A 52 -12.83 30.39 -18.38
N ASP A 53 -12.69 31.61 -18.85
CA ASP A 53 -11.77 31.97 -19.94
C ASP A 53 -10.29 32.06 -19.47
N GLU A 54 -9.38 32.51 -20.33
CA GLU A 54 -7.94 32.67 -20.05
C GLU A 54 -7.64 33.64 -18.89
N MET A 55 -8.58 34.56 -18.60
CA MET A 55 -8.52 35.50 -17.49
C MET A 55 -9.24 34.95 -16.24
N GLY A 56 -9.60 33.66 -16.24
CA GLY A 56 -10.39 33.04 -15.17
C GLY A 56 -11.83 33.57 -15.08
N VAL A 57 -12.28 34.38 -16.03
CA VAL A 57 -13.60 35.00 -16.01
C VAL A 57 -14.64 34.03 -16.53
N PHE A 58 -15.76 33.91 -15.83
CA PHE A 58 -16.92 33.15 -16.27
C PHE A 58 -18.14 34.06 -16.37
N SER A 59 -19.05 33.72 -17.29
CA SER A 59 -20.36 34.32 -17.40
C SER A 59 -21.37 33.24 -17.78
N ILE A 60 -22.43 33.12 -17.01
CA ILE A 60 -23.49 32.11 -17.19
C ILE A 60 -24.87 32.77 -17.11
N GLU A 61 -25.86 32.18 -17.75
CA GLU A 61 -27.22 32.64 -17.65
C GLU A 61 -27.80 32.39 -16.24
N SER A 62 -28.47 33.40 -15.69
CA SER A 62 -29.10 33.34 -14.37
C SER A 62 -30.56 32.95 -14.52
N VAL A 63 -31.04 32.05 -13.67
CA VAL A 63 -32.46 31.74 -13.53
C VAL A 63 -33.01 32.48 -12.32
N LYS A 64 -34.20 33.10 -12.43
CA LYS A 64 -34.85 33.78 -11.31
C LYS A 64 -35.11 32.79 -10.16
N GLY A 65 -34.69 33.16 -8.95
CA GLY A 65 -34.74 32.34 -7.77
C GLY A 65 -33.36 31.83 -7.31
N GLU A 66 -33.32 30.70 -6.62
CA GLU A 66 -32.10 30.11 -6.12
C GLU A 66 -31.28 29.45 -7.24
N ASN A 67 -30.07 29.97 -7.47
CA ASN A 67 -29.10 29.38 -8.38
C ASN A 67 -28.00 28.67 -7.57
N LYS A 68 -27.93 27.36 -7.69
CA LYS A 68 -26.88 26.53 -7.04
C LYS A 68 -25.83 26.14 -8.07
N LEU A 69 -24.66 26.71 -7.93
CA LEU A 69 -23.53 26.53 -8.85
C LEU A 69 -22.49 25.61 -8.24
N PHE A 70 -22.10 24.60 -8.99
CA PHE A 70 -20.99 23.71 -8.66
C PHE A 70 -19.80 24.09 -9.53
N ILE A 71 -18.73 24.57 -8.89
CA ILE A 71 -17.52 25.00 -9.58
C ILE A 71 -16.46 23.97 -9.36
N SER A 72 -15.96 23.43 -10.45
CA SER A 72 -14.93 22.39 -10.44
C SER A 72 -13.77 22.78 -11.33
N TYR A 73 -12.57 22.60 -10.84
CA TYR A 73 -11.35 22.68 -11.61
C TYR A 73 -10.44 21.53 -11.22
N VAL A 74 -9.75 20.95 -12.21
CA VAL A 74 -8.93 19.75 -11.99
C VAL A 74 -7.76 20.10 -11.10
N GLY A 75 -7.55 19.31 -10.04
CA GLY A 75 -6.53 19.58 -9.02
C GLY A 75 -6.98 20.53 -7.91
N TYR A 76 -8.26 20.89 -7.88
CA TYR A 76 -8.82 21.78 -6.85
C TYR A 76 -10.09 21.20 -6.23
N THR A 77 -10.30 21.50 -4.96
CA THR A 77 -11.52 21.12 -4.25
C THR A 77 -12.72 21.84 -4.88
N SER A 78 -13.70 21.07 -5.36
CA SER A 78 -14.92 21.65 -5.94
C SER A 78 -15.71 22.48 -4.93
N LYS A 79 -16.19 23.66 -5.34
CA LYS A 79 -16.90 24.60 -4.49
C LYS A 79 -18.36 24.73 -4.91
N ILE A 80 -19.25 24.71 -3.92
CA ILE A 80 -20.69 24.94 -4.13
C ILE A 80 -21.00 26.35 -3.70
N ILE A 81 -21.68 27.11 -4.57
CA ILE A 81 -22.14 28.48 -4.29
C ILE A 81 -23.62 28.52 -4.53
N THR A 82 -24.37 29.03 -3.55
CA THR A 82 -25.79 29.28 -3.67
C THR A 82 -26.00 30.80 -3.77
N LEU A 83 -26.75 31.24 -4.79
CA LEU A 83 -27.04 32.62 -5.10
C LEU A 83 -28.54 32.79 -5.32
N GLU A 84 -29.16 33.80 -4.71
CA GLU A 84 -30.50 34.19 -5.02
C GLU A 84 -30.49 35.29 -6.12
N SER A 85 -31.15 35.05 -7.24
CA SER A 85 -31.27 36.00 -8.33
C SER A 85 -32.62 36.69 -8.27
N THR A 86 -32.59 38.00 -8.06
CA THR A 86 -33.80 38.85 -8.08
C THR A 86 -34.24 39.25 -9.48
N GLY A 87 -33.41 38.93 -10.48
CA GLY A 87 -33.69 39.27 -11.87
C GLY A 87 -32.67 40.20 -12.49
N ASP A 88 -31.61 40.61 -11.76
CA ASP A 88 -30.51 41.43 -12.24
C ASP A 88 -29.25 40.60 -12.47
N SER A 89 -28.29 41.14 -13.25
CA SER A 89 -26.98 40.49 -13.41
C SER A 89 -26.19 40.55 -12.10
N ILE A 90 -25.63 39.41 -11.67
CA ILE A 90 -24.93 39.27 -10.40
C ILE A 90 -23.43 39.17 -10.64
N ASN A 91 -22.68 40.15 -10.13
CA ASN A 91 -21.22 40.03 -10.04
C ASN A 91 -20.83 39.32 -8.75
N ARG A 92 -20.28 38.09 -8.86
CA ARG A 92 -19.86 37.29 -7.71
C ARG A 92 -18.45 37.65 -7.21
N GLY A 93 -17.72 38.48 -7.95
CA GLY A 93 -16.34 38.81 -7.63
C GLY A 93 -15.41 37.60 -7.80
N SER A 94 -14.42 37.47 -6.92
CA SER A 94 -13.47 36.36 -6.98
C SER A 94 -13.97 35.13 -6.25
N ILE A 95 -13.94 33.99 -6.93
CA ILE A 95 -14.20 32.69 -6.35
C ILE A 95 -12.84 31.98 -6.21
N VAL A 96 -12.45 31.72 -4.97
CA VAL A 96 -11.19 31.02 -4.69
C VAL A 96 -11.48 29.54 -4.54
N LEU A 97 -10.81 28.71 -5.35
CA LEU A 97 -10.78 27.28 -5.17
C LEU A 97 -9.49 26.91 -4.40
N GLU A 98 -9.63 26.00 -3.45
CA GLU A 98 -8.50 25.45 -2.73
C GLU A 98 -7.83 24.36 -3.58
N ASN A 99 -6.53 24.40 -3.69
CA ASN A 99 -5.76 23.40 -4.41
C ASN A 99 -5.95 22.03 -3.72
N ASP A 100 -6.51 21.06 -4.42
CA ASP A 100 -6.68 19.69 -3.92
C ASP A 100 -5.34 18.91 -3.97
N SER A 101 -4.42 19.37 -4.83
CA SER A 101 -3.01 19.04 -4.76
C SER A 101 -2.34 19.99 -3.76
N LEU A 102 -2.55 19.80 -2.45
CA LEU A 102 -1.56 20.19 -1.46
C LEU A 102 -0.19 19.82 -2.02
N ASP A 103 0.81 20.70 -1.93
CA ASP A 103 2.20 20.32 -2.19
C ASP A 103 2.39 18.93 -1.59
N GLU A 104 2.49 17.90 -2.45
CA GLU A 104 2.63 16.51 -2.02
C GLU A 104 3.90 16.41 -1.20
N ILE A 105 3.76 16.60 0.11
CA ILE A 105 4.87 16.60 1.06
C ILE A 105 5.20 15.15 1.40
N VAL A 106 6.45 14.78 1.19
CA VAL A 106 7.01 13.47 1.47
C VAL A 106 8.17 13.58 2.45
N ILE A 107 8.41 12.50 3.20
CA ILE A 107 9.44 12.44 4.26
C ILE A 107 10.48 11.36 3.95
N SER A 108 10.07 10.26 3.32
CA SER A 108 10.85 9.02 3.23
C SER A 108 12.17 9.16 2.49
N GLY A 109 12.32 10.10 1.57
CA GLY A 109 13.56 10.28 0.80
C GLY A 109 14.69 10.98 1.54
N THR A 110 14.37 11.80 2.56
CA THR A 110 15.32 12.71 3.22
C THR A 110 15.14 12.83 4.74
N LEU A 111 14.24 12.05 5.34
CA LEU A 111 13.84 12.14 6.76
C LEU A 111 13.29 13.53 7.15
N ARG A 112 12.96 14.38 6.18
CA ARG A 112 12.43 15.74 6.33
C ARG A 112 11.27 15.94 5.38
N GLN A 113 10.39 16.83 5.74
CA GLN A 113 9.29 17.25 4.88
C GLN A 113 9.84 18.04 3.68
N VAL A 114 9.67 17.47 2.49
CA VAL A 114 10.03 18.09 1.21
C VAL A 114 8.88 17.89 0.22
N SER A 115 8.72 18.83 -0.71
CA SER A 115 7.81 18.62 -1.83
C SER A 115 8.26 17.41 -2.65
N LYS A 116 7.35 16.52 -3.03
CA LYS A 116 7.61 15.36 -3.89
C LYS A 116 8.35 15.74 -5.16
N LEU A 117 7.99 16.88 -5.76
CA LEU A 117 8.66 17.40 -6.97
C LEU A 117 10.12 17.77 -6.70
N LYS A 118 10.46 18.23 -5.49
CA LYS A 118 11.83 18.61 -5.09
C LYS A 118 12.68 17.43 -4.66
N SER A 119 12.07 16.28 -4.34
CA SER A 119 12.81 15.08 -3.97
C SER A 119 13.66 14.55 -5.11
N ALA A 120 14.94 14.27 -4.84
CA ALA A 120 15.85 13.59 -5.77
C ALA A 120 15.59 12.07 -5.84
N VAL A 121 14.90 11.51 -4.85
CA VAL A 121 14.46 10.12 -4.81
C VAL A 121 13.04 10.04 -5.37
N PRO A 122 12.72 9.12 -6.29
CA PRO A 122 11.35 8.90 -6.73
C PRO A 122 10.52 8.35 -5.57
N ILE A 123 9.42 9.04 -5.24
CA ILE A 123 8.49 8.65 -4.17
C ILE A 123 7.08 8.68 -4.74
N GLU A 124 6.39 7.56 -4.64
CA GLU A 124 4.96 7.50 -4.92
C GLU A 124 4.19 7.83 -3.63
N LEU A 125 3.08 8.54 -3.78
CA LEU A 125 2.27 8.98 -2.65
C LEU A 125 0.81 8.59 -2.89
N TYR A 126 0.25 7.87 -1.92
CA TYR A 126 -1.13 7.41 -1.92
C TYR A 126 -1.85 8.00 -0.71
N THR A 127 -2.91 8.75 -0.96
CA THR A 127 -3.71 9.38 0.10
C THR A 127 -4.72 8.40 0.70
N ALA A 128 -5.27 8.72 1.88
CA ALA A 128 -6.33 7.91 2.49
C ALA A 128 -7.54 7.67 1.56
N ASN A 129 -7.83 8.60 0.64
CA ASN A 129 -8.94 8.45 -0.30
C ASN A 129 -8.70 7.35 -1.35
N PHE A 130 -7.44 7.05 -1.69
CA PHE A 130 -7.09 5.95 -2.58
C PHE A 130 -7.59 4.61 -2.02
N PHE A 131 -7.42 4.40 -0.71
CA PHE A 131 -7.78 3.15 -0.04
C PHE A 131 -9.29 3.01 0.24
N LYS A 132 -10.10 4.07 0.07
CA LYS A 132 -11.55 4.02 0.28
C LYS A 132 -12.33 3.35 -0.85
N ALA A 133 -11.74 3.21 -2.04
CA ALA A 133 -12.41 2.68 -3.22
C ALA A 133 -12.77 1.19 -3.10
N THR A 134 -12.05 0.45 -2.27
CA THR A 134 -12.36 -0.94 -1.94
C THR A 134 -12.04 -1.17 -0.47
N PRO A 135 -13.04 -1.36 0.41
CA PRO A 135 -12.80 -1.58 1.82
C PRO A 135 -12.12 -2.92 2.03
N LYS A 136 -11.01 -2.88 2.75
CA LYS A 136 -10.22 -4.06 3.12
C LYS A 136 -10.13 -4.15 4.64
N ALA A 137 -10.08 -5.37 5.16
CA ALA A 137 -10.01 -5.62 6.60
C ALA A 137 -8.63 -5.29 7.18
N SER A 138 -7.59 -5.31 6.36
CA SER A 138 -6.21 -5.06 6.78
C SER A 138 -5.49 -4.10 5.82
N PHE A 139 -4.42 -3.46 6.33
CA PHE A 139 -3.55 -2.66 5.46
C PHE A 139 -2.75 -3.54 4.49
N PHE A 140 -2.40 -4.76 4.89
CA PHE A 140 -1.75 -5.74 4.04
C PHE A 140 -2.53 -5.98 2.74
N GLU A 141 -3.85 -6.17 2.82
CA GLU A 141 -4.71 -6.31 1.64
C GLU A 141 -4.88 -4.98 0.88
N ALA A 142 -4.93 -3.85 1.59
CA ALA A 142 -5.23 -2.55 0.99
C ALA A 142 -4.16 -2.06 0.01
N ILE A 143 -2.90 -2.50 0.17
CA ILE A 143 -1.79 -2.10 -0.70
C ILE A 143 -1.78 -2.80 -2.06
N GLU A 144 -2.61 -3.82 -2.29
CA GLU A 144 -2.76 -4.51 -3.58
C GLU A 144 -3.04 -3.55 -4.75
N GLY A 145 -3.70 -2.43 -4.47
CA GLY A 145 -3.97 -1.39 -5.48
C GLY A 145 -2.75 -0.57 -5.91
N ILE A 146 -1.60 -0.70 -5.26
CA ILE A 146 -0.39 0.06 -5.55
C ILE A 146 0.42 -0.62 -6.65
N ASN A 147 0.68 0.08 -7.75
CA ASN A 147 1.44 -0.48 -8.88
C ASN A 147 2.80 -1.05 -8.46
N GLY A 148 3.13 -2.28 -8.87
CA GLY A 148 4.37 -2.97 -8.53
C GLY A 148 4.55 -3.31 -7.04
N VAL A 149 3.48 -3.20 -6.23
CA VAL A 149 3.41 -3.67 -4.84
C VAL A 149 2.37 -4.76 -4.77
N ARG A 150 2.73 -5.93 -4.31
CA ARG A 150 1.84 -7.09 -4.26
C ARG A 150 1.90 -7.78 -2.89
N PRO A 151 0.75 -7.88 -2.18
CA PRO A 151 0.61 -8.83 -1.09
C PRO A 151 0.66 -10.24 -1.68
N GLN A 152 1.64 -11.04 -1.27
CA GLN A 152 1.77 -12.44 -1.66
C GLN A 152 1.37 -13.32 -0.47
N LEU A 153 0.45 -14.26 -0.71
CA LEU A 153 0.15 -15.30 0.26
C LEU A 153 1.19 -16.42 0.16
N ASN A 154 1.59 -16.97 1.29
CA ASN A 154 2.61 -18.00 1.41
C ASN A 154 2.04 -19.31 2.00
N CYS A 155 0.77 -19.32 2.40
CA CYS A 155 0.07 -20.50 2.93
C CYS A 155 -1.43 -20.43 2.60
N ASN A 156 -2.00 -21.52 2.16
CA ASN A 156 -3.44 -21.62 1.85
C ASN A 156 -4.31 -21.66 3.10
N ILE A 157 -3.82 -22.21 4.20
CA ILE A 157 -4.61 -22.47 5.41
C ILE A 157 -4.64 -21.25 6.31
N CYS A 158 -3.48 -20.71 6.70
CA CYS A 158 -3.42 -19.56 7.60
C CYS A 158 -3.52 -18.20 6.90
N ASN A 159 -3.56 -18.16 5.56
CA ASN A 159 -3.62 -16.95 4.71
C ASN A 159 -2.62 -15.87 5.13
N THR A 160 -1.44 -16.29 5.55
CA THR A 160 -0.33 -15.39 5.85
C THR A 160 0.47 -15.09 4.60
N GLY A 161 1.19 -13.98 4.61
CA GLY A 161 1.98 -13.57 3.46
C GLY A 161 2.85 -12.38 3.75
N ASP A 162 3.57 -11.94 2.73
CA ASP A 162 4.47 -10.80 2.77
C ASP A 162 4.23 -9.80 1.63
N ILE A 163 4.99 -8.71 1.57
CA ILE A 163 4.78 -7.66 0.59
C ILE A 163 5.92 -7.64 -0.41
N HIS A 164 5.64 -8.01 -1.64
CA HIS A 164 6.59 -7.92 -2.74
C HIS A 164 6.61 -6.50 -3.35
N ILE A 165 7.80 -5.95 -3.61
CA ILE A 165 7.97 -4.72 -4.39
C ILE A 165 8.79 -5.03 -5.65
N ASN A 166 8.21 -4.81 -6.84
CA ASN A 166 8.87 -5.03 -8.12
C ASN A 166 9.50 -6.43 -8.23
N GLY A 167 8.82 -7.47 -7.73
CA GLY A 167 9.30 -8.85 -7.74
C GLY A 167 10.39 -9.15 -6.70
N GLN A 168 10.67 -8.24 -5.77
CA GLN A 168 11.48 -8.53 -4.60
C GLN A 168 10.58 -9.01 -3.47
N GLU A 169 10.97 -10.09 -2.82
CA GLU A 169 10.26 -10.69 -1.69
C GLU A 169 10.11 -9.74 -0.51
N GLY A 170 9.12 -9.98 0.33
CA GLY A 170 8.76 -9.11 1.43
C GLY A 170 9.85 -8.87 2.46
N ALA A 171 10.70 -9.84 2.68
CA ALA A 171 11.87 -9.70 3.54
C ALA A 171 12.87 -8.61 3.06
N ASN A 172 12.81 -8.23 1.77
CA ASN A 172 13.57 -7.13 1.18
C ASN A 172 12.82 -5.79 1.17
N THR A 173 11.62 -5.75 1.75
CA THR A 173 10.73 -4.58 1.79
C THR A 173 10.64 -4.05 3.21
N MET A 174 11.14 -2.85 3.45
CA MET A 174 11.02 -2.22 4.77
C MET A 174 9.68 -1.51 4.92
N VAL A 175 8.95 -1.81 5.99
CA VAL A 175 7.72 -1.11 6.34
C VAL A 175 7.92 -0.23 7.57
N LEU A 176 7.57 1.05 7.41
CA LEU A 176 7.73 2.09 8.42
C LEU A 176 6.37 2.64 8.86
N ILE A 177 6.30 3.10 10.10
CA ILE A 177 5.22 3.95 10.60
C ILE A 177 5.85 5.26 11.08
N ASP A 178 5.39 6.39 10.51
CA ASP A 178 5.95 7.73 10.77
C ASP A 178 7.49 7.79 10.62
N GLY A 179 8.05 7.03 9.67
CA GLY A 179 9.49 6.96 9.39
C GLY A 179 10.29 6.08 10.34
N LEU A 180 9.66 5.29 11.19
CA LEU A 180 10.30 4.38 12.14
C LEU A 180 10.13 2.92 11.72
N PRO A 181 11.18 2.08 11.78
CA PRO A 181 11.13 0.67 11.40
C PRO A 181 10.43 -0.16 12.48
N LEU A 182 9.12 -0.19 12.46
CA LEU A 182 8.30 -0.91 13.42
C LEU A 182 7.92 -2.31 12.94
N VAL A 183 7.85 -2.52 11.63
CA VAL A 183 7.51 -3.80 11.02
C VAL A 183 8.78 -4.43 10.48
N SER A 184 9.31 -5.42 11.18
CA SER A 184 10.58 -6.11 10.89
C SER A 184 10.63 -7.45 11.60
N GLY A 185 11.32 -8.44 11.04
CA GLY A 185 11.41 -9.79 11.58
C GLY A 185 10.03 -10.44 11.71
N LEU A 186 9.71 -11.02 12.87
CA LEU A 186 8.41 -11.67 13.13
C LEU A 186 7.19 -10.83 12.73
N SER A 187 7.29 -9.53 12.80
CA SER A 187 6.18 -8.64 12.47
C SER A 187 5.99 -8.39 10.97
N THR A 188 6.88 -8.86 10.11
CA THR A 188 6.77 -8.69 8.66
C THR A 188 5.50 -9.34 8.14
N VAL A 189 5.15 -10.50 8.65
CA VAL A 189 3.94 -11.25 8.27
C VAL A 189 2.68 -10.71 8.96
N TYR A 190 2.73 -10.39 10.26
CA TYR A 190 1.53 -10.08 11.05
C TYR A 190 1.38 -8.61 11.44
N GLY A 191 2.44 -7.83 11.38
CA GLY A 191 2.46 -6.46 11.92
C GLY A 191 1.60 -5.44 11.17
N LEU A 192 1.22 -5.72 9.93
CA LEU A 192 0.41 -4.83 9.09
C LEU A 192 -1.10 -5.01 9.27
N SER A 193 -1.52 -6.14 9.79
CA SER A 193 -2.95 -6.49 9.89
C SER A 193 -3.73 -5.52 10.76
N GLY A 194 -3.17 -5.06 11.86
CA GLY A 194 -3.88 -4.25 12.85
C GLY A 194 -3.64 -2.74 12.79
N ILE A 195 -3.31 -2.17 11.62
CA ILE A 195 -3.19 -0.72 11.49
C ILE A 195 -4.54 -0.13 11.10
N PRO A 196 -5.18 0.70 11.97
CA PRO A 196 -6.46 1.31 11.64
C PRO A 196 -6.35 2.22 10.42
N GLN A 197 -7.09 1.93 9.36
CA GLN A 197 -7.05 2.72 8.13
C GLN A 197 -7.51 4.16 8.34
N SER A 198 -8.44 4.38 9.29
CA SER A 198 -8.93 5.71 9.66
C SER A 198 -7.84 6.64 10.18
N LEU A 199 -6.73 6.08 10.68
CA LEU A 199 -5.59 6.84 11.21
C LEU A 199 -4.52 7.13 10.18
N ILE A 200 -4.55 6.53 9.00
CA ILE A 200 -3.59 6.75 7.94
C ILE A 200 -3.91 8.07 7.23
N LYS A 201 -2.92 8.96 7.15
CA LYS A 201 -2.97 10.18 6.36
C LYS A 201 -2.58 9.90 4.91
N GLN A 202 -1.44 9.24 4.72
CA GLN A 202 -0.86 8.91 3.43
C GLN A 202 0.12 7.74 3.55
N VAL A 203 0.36 7.11 2.43
CA VAL A 203 1.39 6.06 2.27
C VAL A 203 2.41 6.55 1.27
N GLU A 204 3.68 6.54 1.65
CA GLU A 204 4.80 6.87 0.78
C GLU A 204 5.51 5.58 0.39
N VAL A 205 5.73 5.38 -0.91
CA VAL A 205 6.41 4.19 -1.44
C VAL A 205 7.66 4.61 -2.20
N ILE A 206 8.80 4.08 -1.78
CA ILE A 206 10.08 4.16 -2.50
C ILE A 206 10.34 2.79 -3.11
N LYS A 207 10.47 2.72 -4.42
CA LYS A 207 10.86 1.50 -5.15
C LYS A 207 12.33 1.59 -5.52
N GLY A 208 13.15 0.81 -4.81
CA GLY A 208 14.61 0.82 -4.99
C GLY A 208 15.37 1.04 -3.68
N PRO A 209 16.70 1.22 -3.74
CA PRO A 209 17.56 1.14 -2.56
C PRO A 209 17.32 2.30 -1.59
N ALA A 210 16.99 1.97 -0.36
CA ALA A 210 16.83 2.94 0.72
C ALA A 210 17.68 2.61 1.97
N SER A 211 18.53 1.58 1.89
CA SER A 211 19.36 1.12 3.02
C SER A 211 20.29 2.19 3.60
N THR A 212 20.71 3.18 2.81
CA THR A 212 21.52 4.30 3.30
C THR A 212 20.84 5.10 4.42
N LEU A 213 19.54 5.26 4.40
CA LEU A 213 18.80 5.96 5.48
C LEU A 213 18.25 4.99 6.52
N TYR A 214 17.79 3.82 6.08
CA TYR A 214 16.99 2.92 6.90
C TYR A 214 17.72 1.66 7.35
N GLY A 215 18.88 1.34 6.74
CA GLY A 215 19.71 0.18 7.10
C GLY A 215 19.24 -1.12 6.44
N SER A 216 19.29 -2.21 7.20
CA SER A 216 18.88 -3.55 6.75
C SER A 216 17.43 -3.60 6.27
N GLU A 217 17.10 -4.54 5.37
CA GLU A 217 15.76 -4.84 4.86
C GLU A 217 15.21 -3.83 3.83
N ALA A 218 15.85 -2.68 3.59
CA ALA A 218 15.42 -1.69 2.60
C ALA A 218 16.11 -1.88 1.24
N ILE A 219 16.16 -3.11 0.72
CA ILE A 219 16.76 -3.48 -0.57
C ILE A 219 15.80 -3.19 -1.72
N GLY A 220 14.61 -3.79 -1.69
CA GLY A 220 13.57 -3.68 -2.72
C GLY A 220 12.84 -2.35 -2.67
N GLY A 221 12.69 -1.81 -1.47
CA GLY A 221 12.01 -0.54 -1.26
C GLY A 221 11.57 -0.27 0.17
N VAL A 222 10.81 0.80 0.31
CA VAL A 222 10.24 1.24 1.59
C VAL A 222 8.77 1.59 1.39
N ILE A 223 7.93 1.11 2.28
CA ILE A 223 6.54 1.53 2.46
C ILE A 223 6.44 2.26 3.79
N ASN A 224 6.14 3.55 3.77
CA ASN A 224 6.05 4.37 4.97
C ASN A 224 4.61 4.85 5.19
N LEU A 225 3.99 4.36 6.24
CA LEU A 225 2.66 4.79 6.67
C LEU A 225 2.78 6.05 7.51
N ILE A 226 2.28 7.14 6.99
CA ILE A 226 2.20 8.40 7.74
C ILE A 226 0.86 8.48 8.44
N THR A 227 0.88 8.54 9.76
CA THR A 227 -0.34 8.66 10.55
C THR A 227 -0.85 10.10 10.57
N LYS A 228 -2.16 10.26 10.77
CA LYS A 228 -2.78 11.58 10.93
C LYS A 228 -2.23 12.31 12.16
N SER A 229 -2.15 13.63 12.06
CA SER A 229 -1.89 14.48 13.22
C SER A 229 -3.19 14.76 13.97
N PRO A 230 -3.20 14.77 15.31
CA PRO A 230 -4.38 15.16 16.08
C PRO A 230 -4.95 16.54 15.70
N GLU A 231 -4.11 17.42 15.14
CA GLU A 231 -4.51 18.77 14.72
C GLU A 231 -5.42 18.77 13.49
N THR A 232 -5.25 17.79 12.58
CA THR A 232 -5.90 17.74 11.26
C THR A 232 -7.05 16.75 11.16
N VAL A 233 -7.34 15.98 12.23
CA VAL A 233 -8.42 14.97 12.23
C VAL A 233 -9.74 15.57 12.69
N HIS A 234 -10.83 14.98 12.20
CA HIS A 234 -12.16 15.24 12.74
C HIS A 234 -12.23 14.80 14.21
N PRO A 235 -13.07 15.47 15.03
CA PRO A 235 -13.25 15.09 16.43
C PRO A 235 -13.60 13.62 16.64
N PHE A 236 -14.39 13.04 15.72
CA PHE A 236 -14.77 11.63 15.73
C PHE A 236 -14.91 11.10 14.30
N ASN A 237 -14.47 9.87 14.08
CA ASN A 237 -14.61 9.11 12.84
C ASN A 237 -15.03 7.67 13.16
N LEU A 238 -15.92 7.13 12.35
CA LEU A 238 -16.32 5.73 12.33
C LEU A 238 -16.27 5.25 10.88
N ASP A 239 -15.66 4.09 10.64
CA ASP A 239 -15.80 3.33 9.40
C ASP A 239 -16.12 1.88 9.75
N THR A 240 -17.23 1.35 9.27
CA THR A 240 -17.63 -0.03 9.55
C THR A 240 -18.24 -0.67 8.33
N PHE A 241 -17.93 -1.96 8.13
CA PHE A 241 -18.57 -2.76 7.09
C PHE A 241 -18.81 -4.20 7.56
N ILE A 242 -19.78 -4.81 6.90
CA ILE A 242 -20.05 -6.25 6.95
C ILE A 242 -20.01 -6.80 5.53
N SER A 243 -19.53 -8.05 5.38
CA SER A 243 -19.49 -8.73 4.09
C SER A 243 -20.47 -9.92 4.04
N SER A 244 -20.74 -10.41 2.81
CA SER A 244 -21.57 -11.60 2.60
C SER A 244 -20.95 -12.89 3.15
N TRP A 245 -19.63 -12.89 3.41
CA TRP A 245 -18.91 -13.96 4.07
C TRP A 245 -19.04 -13.91 5.61
N GLY A 246 -19.60 -12.82 6.16
CA GLY A 246 -19.74 -12.61 7.59
C GLY A 246 -18.55 -11.89 8.24
N GLU A 247 -17.67 -11.28 7.43
CA GLU A 247 -16.61 -10.41 7.96
C GLU A 247 -17.23 -9.13 8.55
N LEU A 248 -16.85 -8.77 9.77
CA LEU A 248 -17.21 -7.50 10.42
C LEU A 248 -15.94 -6.72 10.71
N ASN A 249 -15.84 -5.50 10.17
CA ASN A 249 -14.78 -4.56 10.52
C ASN A 249 -15.36 -3.28 11.13
N ILE A 250 -14.78 -2.83 12.24
CA ILE A 250 -15.14 -1.58 12.91
C ILE A 250 -13.83 -0.79 13.14
N ASP A 251 -13.77 0.41 12.62
CA ASP A 251 -12.64 1.31 12.74
C ASP A 251 -13.12 2.64 13.36
N LEU A 252 -12.66 2.94 14.56
CA LEU A 252 -13.00 4.12 15.33
C LEU A 252 -11.79 5.03 15.47
N GLY A 253 -11.99 6.34 15.32
CA GLY A 253 -10.99 7.34 15.60
C GLY A 253 -11.58 8.52 16.34
N ALA A 254 -10.93 8.96 17.41
CA ALA A 254 -11.37 10.12 18.17
C ALA A 254 -10.18 11.04 18.54
N LYS A 255 -10.42 12.33 18.46
CA LYS A 255 -9.50 13.38 18.90
C LYS A 255 -9.85 13.81 20.30
N TYR A 256 -8.84 14.08 21.11
CA TYR A 256 -9.00 14.68 22.41
C TYR A 256 -7.93 15.76 22.67
N THR A 257 -8.22 16.69 23.55
CA THR A 257 -7.30 17.77 23.89
C THR A 257 -6.97 17.73 25.38
N LEU A 258 -5.69 17.75 25.68
CA LEU A 258 -5.14 17.92 27.02
C LEU A 258 -4.59 19.35 27.13
N LYS A 259 -4.30 19.81 28.35
CA LYS A 259 -3.91 21.23 28.63
C LYS A 259 -2.86 21.80 27.66
N ASN A 260 -1.82 21.03 27.31
CA ASN A 260 -0.69 21.48 26.46
C ASN A 260 -0.41 20.52 25.29
N SER A 261 -1.31 19.56 25.01
CA SER A 261 -1.14 18.55 23.98
C SER A 261 -2.47 18.19 23.35
N GLN A 262 -2.39 17.60 22.18
CA GLN A 262 -3.54 17.01 21.50
C GLN A 262 -3.30 15.51 21.33
N GLY A 263 -4.34 14.73 21.49
CA GLY A 263 -4.29 13.30 21.34
C GLY A 263 -5.24 12.79 20.26
N LEU A 264 -4.88 11.66 19.70
CA LEU A 264 -5.66 10.88 18.76
C LEU A 264 -5.69 9.44 19.27
N ILE A 265 -6.87 8.89 19.47
CA ILE A 265 -7.08 7.48 19.78
C ILE A 265 -7.75 6.81 18.58
N GLY A 266 -7.33 5.61 18.25
CA GLY A 266 -7.94 4.76 17.25
C GLY A 266 -8.11 3.34 17.78
N ILE A 267 -9.21 2.71 17.39
CA ILE A 267 -9.53 1.32 17.74
C ILE A 267 -9.99 0.64 16.45
N ASN A 268 -9.34 -0.45 16.09
CA ASN A 268 -9.82 -1.35 15.05
C ASN A 268 -10.23 -2.68 15.68
N TYR A 269 -11.41 -3.13 15.32
CA TYR A 269 -11.93 -4.46 15.65
C TYR A 269 -12.30 -5.17 14.36
N PHE A 270 -11.81 -6.39 14.19
CA PHE A 270 -12.16 -7.25 13.08
C PHE A 270 -12.57 -8.63 13.58
N ASN A 271 -13.66 -9.16 13.05
CA ASN A 271 -14.11 -10.50 13.34
C ASN A 271 -14.57 -11.20 12.07
N TYR A 272 -14.08 -12.42 11.89
CA TYR A 272 -14.56 -13.37 10.89
C TYR A 272 -14.58 -14.77 11.55
N SER A 273 -15.74 -15.32 11.73
CA SER A 273 -15.98 -16.58 12.46
C SER A 273 -16.86 -17.57 11.70
N ASN A 274 -17.04 -17.38 10.39
CA ASN A 274 -17.88 -18.22 9.55
C ASN A 274 -17.00 -19.09 8.64
N PRO A 275 -16.74 -20.38 8.97
CA PRO A 275 -15.94 -21.25 8.12
C PRO A 275 -16.68 -21.54 6.80
N ILE A 276 -16.01 -21.31 5.69
CA ILE A 276 -16.50 -21.55 4.34
C ILE A 276 -15.45 -22.37 3.60
N ASP A 277 -15.90 -23.39 2.86
CA ASP A 277 -15.17 -24.22 1.95
C ASP A 277 -15.90 -24.18 0.60
N ALA A 278 -15.55 -23.23 -0.27
CA ALA A 278 -16.19 -23.02 -1.56
C ALA A 278 -15.50 -23.76 -2.69
N ASN A 279 -14.31 -24.33 -2.46
CA ASN A 279 -13.56 -25.13 -3.41
C ASN A 279 -13.69 -26.65 -3.14
N GLU A 280 -14.39 -27.04 -2.05
CA GLU A 280 -14.70 -28.41 -1.66
C GLU A 280 -13.46 -29.29 -1.40
N ASP A 281 -12.39 -28.68 -0.82
CA ASP A 281 -11.18 -29.40 -0.44
C ASP A 281 -11.19 -29.90 1.03
N GLY A 282 -12.23 -29.55 1.80
CA GLY A 282 -12.41 -29.91 3.20
C GLY A 282 -11.77 -28.93 4.19
N PHE A 283 -11.12 -27.88 3.70
CA PHE A 283 -10.44 -26.86 4.49
C PHE A 283 -11.16 -25.50 4.43
N THR A 284 -10.87 -24.62 5.37
CA THR A 284 -11.39 -23.27 5.35
C THR A 284 -10.71 -22.41 4.28
N ASP A 285 -11.47 -21.79 3.39
CA ASP A 285 -10.96 -20.92 2.33
C ASP A 285 -10.27 -19.65 2.83
N LEU A 286 -10.76 -19.12 3.96
CA LEU A 286 -10.19 -17.98 4.66
C LEU A 286 -9.95 -18.32 6.12
N THR A 287 -8.86 -17.77 6.64
CA THR A 287 -8.54 -17.86 8.07
C THR A 287 -9.58 -17.13 8.90
N LEU A 288 -10.16 -17.83 9.85
CA LEU A 288 -11.01 -17.22 10.86
C LEU A 288 -10.17 -16.35 11.77
N GLN A 289 -10.68 -15.17 12.14
CA GLN A 289 -9.92 -14.17 12.86
C GLN A 289 -10.75 -13.41 13.87
N HIS A 290 -10.16 -13.20 15.03
CA HIS A 290 -10.62 -12.25 16.03
C HIS A 290 -9.46 -11.29 16.35
N ARG A 291 -9.60 -10.01 16.00
CA ARG A 291 -8.49 -9.05 16.08
C ARG A 291 -8.95 -7.75 16.73
N ILE A 292 -8.12 -7.23 17.63
CA ILE A 292 -8.26 -5.89 18.20
C ILE A 292 -6.94 -5.15 18.12
N SER A 293 -6.99 -3.88 17.71
CA SER A 293 -5.86 -2.97 17.73
C SER A 293 -6.27 -1.64 18.36
N ILE A 294 -5.46 -1.18 19.29
CA ILE A 294 -5.64 0.11 19.96
C ILE A 294 -4.40 0.96 19.66
N PHE A 295 -4.63 2.13 19.12
CA PHE A 295 -3.59 3.12 18.81
C PHE A 295 -3.88 4.40 19.56
N ASN A 296 -2.86 4.99 20.19
CA ASN A 296 -2.94 6.30 20.80
C ASN A 296 -1.71 7.13 20.45
N LYS A 297 -1.91 8.35 19.95
CA LYS A 297 -0.82 9.29 19.60
C LYS A 297 -1.07 10.61 20.31
N ILE A 298 -0.11 11.06 21.09
CA ILE A 298 -0.13 12.36 21.77
C ILE A 298 0.94 13.25 21.15
N SER A 299 0.56 14.45 20.78
CA SER A 299 1.46 15.42 20.14
C SER A 299 1.46 16.75 20.89
N THR A 300 2.64 17.33 21.04
CA THR A 300 2.90 18.69 21.46
C THR A 300 3.68 19.43 20.38
N LYS A 301 4.03 20.68 20.57
CA LYS A 301 4.85 21.42 19.59
C LYS A 301 6.23 20.82 19.32
N LYS A 302 6.78 20.02 20.25
CA LYS A 302 8.13 19.43 20.14
C LYS A 302 8.17 17.92 20.25
N ASN A 303 7.12 17.29 20.77
CA ASN A 303 7.07 15.88 21.04
C ASN A 303 5.88 15.23 20.38
N SER A 304 6.10 14.06 19.81
CA SER A 304 5.05 13.13 19.42
C SER A 304 5.39 11.75 19.97
N VAL A 305 4.47 11.15 20.71
CA VAL A 305 4.58 9.79 21.26
C VAL A 305 3.37 9.02 20.84
N ALA A 306 3.57 7.81 20.35
CA ALA A 306 2.51 6.89 20.01
C ALA A 306 2.68 5.57 20.79
N PHE A 307 1.56 4.99 21.13
CA PHE A 307 1.43 3.66 21.70
C PHE A 307 0.50 2.85 20.82
N ARG A 308 0.85 1.59 20.52
CA ARG A 308 -0.03 0.63 19.85
C ARG A 308 -0.03 -0.68 20.62
N TYR A 309 -1.22 -1.22 20.86
CA TYR A 309 -1.45 -2.58 21.27
C TYR A 309 -2.18 -3.30 20.15
N PHE A 310 -1.76 -4.52 19.85
CA PHE A 310 -2.36 -5.39 18.85
C PHE A 310 -2.49 -6.79 19.41
N TYR A 311 -3.65 -7.39 19.24
CA TYR A 311 -3.90 -8.79 19.54
C TYR A 311 -4.69 -9.41 18.39
N GLU A 312 -4.29 -10.60 17.99
CA GLU A 312 -4.97 -11.39 16.97
C GLU A 312 -4.99 -12.86 17.39
N ASP A 313 -6.16 -13.47 17.31
CA ASP A 313 -6.41 -14.89 17.34
C ASP A 313 -6.89 -15.29 15.94
N ARG A 314 -6.15 -16.20 15.31
CA ARG A 314 -6.37 -16.62 13.93
C ARG A 314 -6.24 -18.11 13.82
N TRP A 315 -7.12 -18.75 13.05
CA TRP A 315 -6.97 -20.15 12.70
C TRP A 315 -7.58 -20.47 11.34
N GLY A 316 -7.04 -21.50 10.67
CA GLY A 316 -7.58 -22.16 9.49
C GLY A 316 -7.30 -23.65 9.58
N GLY A 317 -8.03 -24.48 8.85
CA GLY A 317 -7.84 -25.94 8.90
C GLY A 317 -9.04 -26.67 8.34
N GLU A 318 -9.12 -27.95 8.65
CA GLU A 318 -10.30 -28.75 8.33
C GLU A 318 -11.58 -28.12 8.89
N MET A 319 -12.69 -28.24 8.16
CA MET A 319 -13.96 -27.54 8.48
C MET A 319 -14.52 -27.84 9.87
N ASN A 320 -14.18 -28.95 10.47
CA ASN A 320 -14.59 -29.37 11.82
C ASN A 320 -13.57 -29.03 12.91
N TRP A 321 -12.44 -28.36 12.58
CA TRP A 321 -11.44 -27.97 13.57
C TRP A 321 -12.00 -26.96 14.56
N ASN A 322 -11.58 -27.10 15.81
CA ASN A 322 -11.79 -26.13 16.89
C ASN A 322 -10.61 -26.18 17.87
N SER A 323 -10.59 -25.30 18.87
CA SER A 323 -9.48 -25.17 19.82
C SER A 323 -9.16 -26.44 20.63
N ASP A 324 -10.08 -27.40 20.74
CA ASP A 324 -9.85 -28.65 21.47
C ASP A 324 -8.90 -29.58 20.71
N PHE A 325 -8.81 -29.43 19.38
CA PHE A 325 -7.89 -30.18 18.52
C PHE A 325 -6.51 -29.53 18.36
N ARG A 326 -6.27 -28.37 18.96
CA ARG A 326 -5.03 -27.60 18.80
C ARG A 326 -3.81 -28.40 19.25
N GLY A 327 -2.90 -28.73 18.30
CA GLY A 327 -1.69 -29.51 18.54
C GLY A 327 -1.90 -31.02 18.62
N GLY A 328 -3.12 -31.49 18.38
CA GLY A 328 -3.46 -32.92 18.22
C GLY A 328 -3.24 -33.42 16.77
N ASP A 329 -3.44 -34.71 16.59
CA ASP A 329 -3.27 -35.44 15.32
C ASP A 329 -4.59 -36.03 14.78
N GLU A 330 -5.73 -35.57 15.34
CA GLU A 330 -7.06 -36.05 14.92
C GLU A 330 -7.69 -35.19 13.82
N VAL A 331 -7.59 -33.85 13.95
CA VAL A 331 -8.14 -32.85 13.03
C VAL A 331 -7.09 -31.78 12.80
N TYR A 332 -6.72 -31.55 11.55
CA TYR A 332 -5.65 -30.62 11.21
C TYR A 332 -6.13 -29.17 11.29
N GLY A 333 -5.31 -28.32 11.91
CA GLY A 333 -5.50 -26.88 11.88
C GLY A 333 -4.24 -26.13 12.19
N GLU A 334 -4.19 -24.90 11.70
CA GLU A 334 -3.13 -23.92 11.94
C GLU A 334 -3.71 -22.78 12.79
N SER A 335 -3.24 -22.66 14.02
CA SER A 335 -3.76 -21.71 15.01
C SER A 335 -2.63 -20.80 15.49
N ILE A 336 -2.84 -19.49 15.39
CA ILE A 336 -1.81 -18.48 15.62
C ILE A 336 -2.38 -17.40 16.53
N TYR A 337 -1.78 -17.27 17.73
CA TYR A 337 -2.04 -16.17 18.66
C TYR A 337 -0.89 -15.18 18.56
N THR A 338 -1.21 -13.91 18.28
CA THR A 338 -0.23 -12.84 18.18
C THR A 338 -0.57 -11.72 19.15
N SER A 339 0.38 -11.33 19.99
CA SER A 339 0.29 -10.15 20.85
C SER A 339 1.45 -9.21 20.58
N ARG A 340 1.16 -7.90 20.46
CA ARG A 340 2.19 -6.92 20.14
C ARG A 340 1.96 -5.61 20.89
N ILE A 341 3.06 -5.08 21.44
CA ILE A 341 3.10 -3.78 22.10
C ILE A 341 4.17 -2.92 21.42
N GLU A 342 3.81 -1.70 21.05
CA GLU A 342 4.71 -0.74 20.45
C GLU A 342 4.62 0.61 21.15
N ILE A 343 5.78 1.21 21.40
CA ILE A 343 5.93 2.59 21.85
C ILE A 343 6.91 3.26 20.91
N PHE A 344 6.53 4.36 20.29
CA PHE A 344 7.41 5.07 19.39
C PHE A 344 7.14 6.56 19.37
N GLY A 345 8.15 7.32 18.96
CA GLY A 345 7.99 8.76 18.98
C GLY A 345 9.14 9.54 18.37
N ARG A 346 8.92 10.86 18.37
CA ARG A 346 9.87 11.85 17.88
C ARG A 346 9.93 13.01 18.83
N TYR A 347 11.15 13.50 19.11
CA TYR A 347 11.44 14.72 19.86
C TYR A 347 12.22 15.71 19.00
N ASP A 348 11.61 16.86 18.66
CA ASP A 348 12.25 17.95 17.94
C ASP A 348 12.96 18.87 18.93
N HIS A 349 14.27 18.61 19.16
CA HIS A 349 15.10 19.47 20.05
C HIS A 349 15.20 20.87 19.48
N SER A 350 15.45 20.99 18.18
CA SER A 350 15.53 22.27 17.46
C SER A 350 15.06 22.08 16.01
N LYS A 351 15.05 23.15 15.20
CA LYS A 351 14.74 23.07 13.76
C LYS A 351 15.71 22.16 12.98
N ASN A 352 16.91 21.94 13.53
CA ASN A 352 17.97 21.20 12.87
C ASN A 352 18.30 19.86 13.52
N LEU A 353 17.80 19.56 14.71
CA LEU A 353 18.13 18.36 15.46
C LEU A 353 16.87 17.71 16.01
N PHE A 354 16.65 16.46 15.67
CA PHE A 354 15.59 15.64 16.23
C PHE A 354 16.08 14.25 16.64
N LEU A 355 15.35 13.66 17.56
CA LEU A 355 15.52 12.29 18.03
C LEU A 355 14.26 11.51 17.67
N GLN A 356 14.43 10.29 17.17
CA GLN A 356 13.37 9.29 16.99
C GLN A 356 13.70 8.05 17.81
N TYR A 357 12.68 7.40 18.35
CA TYR A 357 12.85 6.19 19.15
C TYR A 357 11.66 5.27 19.00
N SER A 358 11.92 3.97 19.13
CA SER A 358 10.88 2.96 19.23
C SER A 358 11.30 1.79 20.09
N LEU A 359 10.32 1.18 20.72
CA LEU A 359 10.40 -0.10 21.39
C LEU A 359 9.20 -0.92 20.96
N ASN A 360 9.44 -2.10 20.42
CA ASN A 360 8.37 -3.03 20.09
C ASN A 360 8.68 -4.42 20.68
N ASN A 361 7.62 -5.08 21.11
CA ASN A 361 7.65 -6.46 21.55
C ASN A 361 6.57 -7.21 20.79
N HIS A 362 6.94 -8.33 20.20
CA HIS A 362 6.07 -9.24 19.46
C HIS A 362 6.17 -10.61 20.14
N ASP A 363 5.04 -11.16 20.51
CA ASP A 363 4.86 -12.49 21.09
C ASP A 363 3.92 -13.28 20.19
N GLN A 364 4.40 -14.42 19.69
CA GLN A 364 3.69 -15.31 18.79
C GLN A 364 3.65 -16.72 19.37
N ASN A 365 2.46 -17.29 19.46
CA ASN A 365 2.24 -18.68 19.85
C ASN A 365 1.43 -19.35 18.72
N SER A 366 2.09 -20.20 17.95
CA SER A 366 1.52 -20.84 16.78
C SER A 366 1.59 -22.35 16.89
N VAL A 367 0.61 -23.01 16.27
CA VAL A 367 0.59 -24.46 16.08
C VAL A 367 0.13 -24.75 14.67
N TYR A 368 0.86 -25.60 13.97
CA TYR A 368 0.61 -26.05 12.61
C TYR A 368 0.45 -27.58 12.65
N GLY A 369 -0.79 -28.09 12.65
CA GLY A 369 -1.05 -29.49 12.96
C GLY A 369 -0.49 -29.86 14.35
N THR A 370 0.52 -30.73 14.39
CA THR A 370 1.24 -31.13 15.61
C THR A 370 2.47 -30.27 15.91
N THR A 371 2.93 -29.44 14.96
CA THR A 371 4.15 -28.65 15.08
C THR A 371 3.89 -27.34 15.78
N SER A 372 4.56 -27.07 16.90
CA SER A 372 4.45 -25.80 17.61
C SER A 372 5.60 -24.84 17.23
N TYR A 373 5.26 -23.56 17.03
CA TYR A 373 6.22 -22.49 16.90
C TYR A 373 5.85 -21.35 17.84
N ASN A 374 6.70 -21.13 18.84
CA ASN A 374 6.57 -20.05 19.80
C ASN A 374 7.77 -19.13 19.69
N ALA A 375 7.54 -17.85 19.48
CA ALA A 375 8.61 -16.90 19.27
C ALA A 375 8.34 -15.56 19.93
N ILE A 376 9.37 -14.97 20.51
CA ILE A 376 9.34 -13.64 21.12
C ILE A 376 10.43 -12.78 20.50
N GLN A 377 10.06 -11.61 20.01
CA GLN A 377 11.02 -10.63 19.50
C GLN A 377 10.82 -9.27 20.17
N THR A 378 11.91 -8.71 20.69
CA THR A 378 11.94 -7.34 21.21
C THR A 378 12.95 -6.51 20.42
N ILE A 379 12.52 -5.38 19.87
CA ILE A 379 13.39 -4.45 19.13
C ILE A 379 13.33 -3.08 19.79
N GLY A 380 14.50 -2.61 20.25
CA GLY A 380 14.72 -1.22 20.65
C GLY A 380 15.46 -0.46 19.55
N PHE A 381 14.99 0.72 19.20
CA PHE A 381 15.63 1.57 18.18
C PHE A 381 15.68 3.02 18.65
N VAL A 382 16.82 3.66 18.41
CA VAL A 382 17.01 5.10 18.63
C VAL A 382 17.81 5.69 17.48
N GLN A 383 17.41 6.89 17.05
CA GLN A 383 18.06 7.62 15.96
C GLN A 383 18.12 9.10 16.28
N GLY A 384 19.32 9.68 16.25
CA GLY A 384 19.54 11.12 16.29
C GLY A 384 19.87 11.65 14.90
N VAL A 385 19.18 12.69 14.45
CA VAL A 385 19.39 13.29 13.11
C VAL A 385 19.63 14.78 13.23
N PHE A 386 20.80 15.22 12.75
CA PHE A 386 21.13 16.61 12.55
C PHE A 386 21.01 16.96 11.07
N SER A 387 20.35 18.07 10.76
CA SER A 387 20.07 18.48 9.39
C SER A 387 20.14 19.99 9.25
N LYS A 388 20.97 20.46 8.31
CA LYS A 388 21.21 21.89 8.09
C LYS A 388 21.38 22.22 6.60
N LYS A 389 20.69 23.27 6.18
CA LYS A 389 20.91 23.85 4.85
C LYS A 389 22.05 24.85 4.92
N VAL A 390 23.09 24.64 4.09
CA VAL A 390 24.27 25.49 3.95
C VAL A 390 24.41 25.87 2.48
N LYS A 391 24.05 27.12 2.11
CA LYS A 391 23.99 27.56 0.71
C LYS A 391 23.14 26.63 -0.13
N ASN A 392 23.73 25.96 -1.12
CA ASN A 392 23.09 25.04 -2.05
C ASN A 392 23.13 23.57 -1.58
N HIS A 393 23.66 23.30 -0.39
CA HIS A 393 23.79 21.99 0.22
C HIS A 393 22.75 21.81 1.33
N ASP A 394 22.06 20.68 1.32
CA ASP A 394 21.16 20.27 2.39
C ASP A 394 21.74 19.01 3.04
N VAL A 395 22.55 19.25 4.09
CA VAL A 395 23.33 18.22 4.76
C VAL A 395 22.51 17.57 5.87
N LEU A 396 22.57 16.25 5.93
CA LEU A 396 21.92 15.42 6.93
C LEU A 396 22.95 14.44 7.49
N LEU A 397 23.12 14.44 8.82
CA LEU A 397 23.97 13.53 9.56
C LEU A 397 23.14 12.77 10.57
N GLY A 398 23.39 11.49 10.73
CA GLY A 398 22.64 10.70 11.69
C GLY A 398 23.45 9.62 12.35
N ALA A 399 23.03 9.27 13.56
CA ALA A 399 23.51 8.13 14.31
C ALA A 399 22.34 7.28 14.75
N THR A 400 22.46 5.98 14.63
CA THR A 400 21.42 5.01 14.97
C THR A 400 21.95 3.94 15.89
N TYR A 401 21.08 3.39 16.70
CA TYR A 401 21.32 2.16 17.43
C TYR A 401 20.06 1.30 17.42
N ARG A 402 20.19 0.08 16.92
CA ARG A 402 19.13 -0.96 16.97
C ARG A 402 19.64 -2.11 17.81
N HIS A 403 18.83 -2.55 18.75
CA HIS A 403 19.07 -3.76 19.54
C HIS A 403 17.89 -4.69 19.36
N THR A 404 18.16 -5.90 18.88
CA THR A 404 17.16 -6.94 18.66
C THR A 404 17.46 -8.11 19.61
N ILE A 405 16.44 -8.56 20.31
CA ILE A 405 16.44 -9.78 21.11
C ILE A 405 15.40 -10.69 20.48
N TYR A 406 15.80 -11.88 20.10
CA TYR A 406 14.94 -12.87 19.46
C TYR A 406 15.13 -14.24 20.12
N ASP A 407 14.01 -14.97 20.28
CA ASP A 407 13.97 -16.30 20.89
C ASP A 407 12.83 -17.09 20.27
N ASP A 408 13.07 -18.34 19.87
CA ASP A 408 12.04 -19.26 19.41
C ASP A 408 12.32 -20.69 19.89
N ASN A 409 11.37 -21.59 19.70
CA ASN A 409 11.49 -23.00 20.10
C ASN A 409 11.99 -23.93 18.97
N THR A 410 12.52 -23.39 17.87
CA THR A 410 13.07 -24.22 16.80
C THR A 410 14.48 -24.71 17.13
N PRO A 411 14.93 -25.85 16.56
CA PRO A 411 16.30 -26.33 16.75
C PRO A 411 17.39 -25.38 16.24
N ALA A 412 17.04 -24.44 15.36
CA ALA A 412 17.99 -23.46 14.81
C ALA A 412 18.33 -22.35 15.82
N THR A 413 17.46 -22.06 16.78
CA THR A 413 17.65 -21.06 17.82
C THR A 413 18.06 -21.75 19.13
N VAL A 414 19.33 -22.18 19.19
CA VAL A 414 19.86 -22.90 20.38
C VAL A 414 19.90 -22.00 21.63
N GLU A 415 20.17 -20.72 21.44
CA GLU A 415 20.21 -19.70 22.49
C GLU A 415 19.53 -18.43 22.01
N ARG A 416 19.01 -17.64 22.95
CA ARG A 416 18.40 -16.34 22.66
C ARG A 416 19.35 -15.42 21.90
N ASP A 417 18.98 -15.06 20.69
CA ASP A 417 19.76 -14.16 19.83
C ASP A 417 19.73 -12.72 20.35
N LYS A 418 20.90 -12.09 20.38
CA LYS A 418 21.06 -10.67 20.73
C LYS A 418 21.91 -9.98 19.69
N THR A 419 21.30 -9.16 18.87
CA THR A 419 21.99 -8.42 17.81
C THR A 419 22.04 -6.94 18.15
N ALA A 420 23.24 -6.37 18.17
CA ALA A 420 23.47 -4.93 18.27
C ALA A 420 23.91 -4.38 16.91
N LEU A 421 23.28 -3.30 16.48
CA LEU A 421 23.52 -2.65 15.19
C LEU A 421 23.66 -1.13 15.38
N PRO A 422 24.80 -0.61 15.90
CA PRO A 422 25.14 0.79 15.82
C PRO A 422 25.40 1.19 14.36
N GLY A 423 24.94 2.37 13.96
CA GLY A 423 25.12 2.88 12.61
C GLY A 423 25.33 4.39 12.58
N LEU A 424 26.07 4.83 11.57
CA LEU A 424 26.28 6.24 11.27
C LEU A 424 25.92 6.48 9.80
N PHE A 425 25.27 7.60 9.49
CA PHE A 425 25.01 7.95 8.10
C PHE A 425 25.16 9.44 7.85
N ALA A 426 25.55 9.75 6.62
CA ALA A 426 25.65 11.11 6.11
C ALA A 426 25.01 11.19 4.73
N GLN A 427 24.31 12.28 4.47
CA GLN A 427 23.71 12.55 3.17
C GLN A 427 23.82 14.04 2.87
N ASP A 428 24.11 14.38 1.61
CA ASP A 428 24.07 15.73 1.09
C ASP A 428 23.19 15.80 -0.16
N GLN A 429 22.24 16.72 -0.14
CA GLN A 429 21.48 17.08 -1.33
C GLN A 429 22.01 18.43 -1.86
N TRP A 430 22.79 18.35 -2.92
CA TRP A 430 23.41 19.50 -3.56
C TRP A 430 22.56 20.02 -4.71
N THR A 431 22.03 21.22 -4.59
CA THR A 431 21.33 21.95 -5.65
C THR A 431 22.37 22.56 -6.59
N LEU A 432 22.66 21.88 -7.71
CA LEU A 432 23.64 22.30 -8.72
C LEU A 432 23.13 23.50 -9.52
N SER A 433 21.83 23.54 -9.80
CA SER A 433 21.12 24.63 -10.46
C SER A 433 19.63 24.54 -10.13
N GLU A 434 18.80 25.48 -10.59
CA GLU A 434 17.34 25.44 -10.44
C GLU A 434 16.73 24.14 -11.00
N SER A 435 17.34 23.55 -12.04
CA SER A 435 16.86 22.35 -12.71
C SER A 435 17.58 21.06 -12.31
N LYS A 436 18.70 21.11 -11.57
CA LYS A 436 19.56 19.95 -11.32
C LYS A 436 19.89 19.81 -9.83
N THR A 437 19.70 18.62 -9.31
CA THR A 437 20.02 18.26 -7.92
C THR A 437 20.79 16.95 -7.90
N LEU A 438 21.85 16.87 -7.13
CA LEU A 438 22.60 15.66 -6.82
C LEU A 438 22.42 15.32 -5.34
N LEU A 439 22.02 14.12 -5.05
CA LEU A 439 21.96 13.58 -3.68
C LEU A 439 22.98 12.46 -3.57
N SER A 440 23.89 12.58 -2.63
CA SER A 440 24.86 11.55 -2.27
C SER A 440 24.70 11.17 -0.81
N GLY A 441 24.84 9.91 -0.51
CA GLY A 441 24.74 9.41 0.87
C GLY A 441 25.60 8.19 1.09
N ILE A 442 26.00 7.99 2.31
CA ILE A 442 26.75 6.83 2.78
C ILE A 442 26.29 6.47 4.19
N ARG A 443 26.19 5.18 4.45
CA ARG A 443 25.91 4.64 5.78
C ARG A 443 26.93 3.56 6.11
N TYR A 444 27.33 3.54 7.36
CA TYR A 444 28.13 2.50 8.00
C TYR A 444 27.34 1.89 9.14
N ASP A 445 27.17 0.58 9.13
CA ASP A 445 26.62 -0.20 10.22
C ASP A 445 27.65 -1.21 10.71
N LYS A 446 27.75 -1.39 12.01
CA LYS A 446 28.53 -2.45 12.61
C LYS A 446 27.60 -3.50 13.20
N ASN A 447 27.40 -4.59 12.48
CA ASN A 447 26.63 -5.73 12.98
C ASN A 447 27.47 -6.54 13.95
N SER A 448 26.92 -6.90 15.12
CA SER A 448 27.63 -7.64 16.15
C SER A 448 28.06 -9.07 15.73
N ILE A 449 27.39 -9.64 14.69
CA ILE A 449 27.63 -10.98 14.16
C ILE A 449 28.48 -10.91 12.88
N TYR A 450 28.08 -10.04 11.93
CA TYR A 450 28.61 -10.02 10.56
C TYR A 450 29.62 -8.89 10.30
N GLY A 451 29.93 -8.07 11.30
CA GLY A 451 30.94 -7.02 11.20
C GLY A 451 30.51 -5.78 10.44
N ASP A 452 31.40 -5.25 9.63
CA ASP A 452 31.29 -3.93 9.01
C ASP A 452 30.49 -3.96 7.71
N ILE A 453 29.48 -3.09 7.59
CA ILE A 453 28.59 -3.01 6.43
C ILE A 453 28.52 -1.56 5.96
N TRP A 454 28.75 -1.34 4.66
CA TRP A 454 28.69 -0.04 4.02
C TRP A 454 27.60 0.00 2.95
N THR A 455 26.76 1.05 2.97
CA THR A 455 25.68 1.25 2.00
C THR A 455 25.71 2.66 1.41
N PRO A 456 26.49 2.86 0.32
CA PRO A 456 26.47 4.11 -0.45
C PRO A 456 25.21 4.22 -1.33
N ARG A 457 24.79 5.48 -1.60
CA ARG A 457 23.81 5.79 -2.64
C ARG A 457 24.11 7.12 -3.35
N LEU A 458 23.65 7.21 -4.59
CA LEU A 458 23.75 8.40 -5.42
C LEU A 458 22.45 8.58 -6.21
N ASN A 459 21.86 9.78 -6.15
CA ASN A 459 20.68 10.11 -6.94
C ASN A 459 20.91 11.43 -7.67
N PHE A 460 20.59 11.45 -8.95
CA PHE A 460 20.60 12.67 -9.77
C PHE A 460 19.18 12.98 -10.22
N LYS A 461 18.77 14.24 -10.09
CA LYS A 461 17.50 14.76 -10.58
C LYS A 461 17.73 15.88 -11.56
N TRP A 462 17.00 15.82 -12.67
CA TRP A 462 16.81 16.94 -13.59
C TRP A 462 15.32 17.24 -13.71
N ALA A 463 14.96 18.54 -13.71
CA ALA A 463 13.59 19.01 -13.92
C ALA A 463 13.57 20.07 -15.04
N SER A 464 12.52 20.05 -15.88
CA SER A 464 12.25 21.13 -16.83
C SER A 464 11.92 22.43 -16.07
N LYS A 465 12.05 23.59 -16.75
CA LYS A 465 11.80 24.90 -16.13
C LYS A 465 10.39 25.06 -15.58
N ASP A 466 9.43 24.43 -16.21
CA ASP A 466 8.00 24.40 -15.82
C ASP A 466 7.67 23.25 -14.85
N GLU A 467 8.70 22.50 -14.40
CA GLU A 467 8.58 21.33 -13.54
C GLU A 467 7.61 20.24 -14.06
N SER A 468 7.17 20.33 -15.31
CA SER A 468 6.26 19.35 -15.93
C SER A 468 6.93 18.05 -16.34
N SER A 469 8.27 18.04 -16.45
CA SER A 469 9.07 16.84 -16.76
C SER A 469 10.23 16.70 -15.79
N ILE A 470 10.32 15.57 -15.13
CA ILE A 470 11.34 15.28 -14.14
C ILE A 470 11.99 13.92 -14.45
N LEU A 471 13.31 13.91 -14.60
CA LEU A 471 14.11 12.71 -14.75
C LEU A 471 14.92 12.48 -13.45
N ARG A 472 14.90 11.26 -12.93
CA ARG A 472 15.71 10.85 -11.77
C ARG A 472 16.51 9.61 -12.11
N LEU A 473 17.77 9.61 -11.76
CA LEU A 473 18.68 8.47 -11.87
C LEU A 473 19.10 8.10 -10.45
N GLY A 474 18.93 6.85 -10.06
CA GLY A 474 19.27 6.34 -8.74
C GLY A 474 20.23 5.16 -8.83
N PHE A 475 21.24 5.16 -7.96
CA PHE A 475 22.15 4.05 -7.75
C PHE A 475 22.40 3.88 -6.26
N GLY A 476 22.43 2.64 -5.77
CA GLY A 476 22.74 2.37 -4.38
C GLY A 476 22.92 0.91 -4.08
N THR A 477 23.34 0.63 -2.87
CA THR A 477 23.48 -0.74 -2.36
C THR A 477 22.48 -1.00 -1.24
N GLY A 478 22.17 -2.26 -1.05
CA GLY A 478 21.33 -2.72 0.06
C GLY A 478 21.91 -3.97 0.69
N TYR A 479 21.52 -4.23 1.94
CA TYR A 479 21.84 -5.46 2.63
C TYR A 479 20.70 -5.92 3.53
N ARG A 480 20.69 -7.22 3.84
CA ARG A 480 19.74 -7.82 4.78
C ARG A 480 20.40 -8.94 5.56
N VAL A 481 20.11 -9.00 6.83
CA VAL A 481 20.46 -10.15 7.68
C VAL A 481 19.24 -11.06 7.71
N VAL A 482 19.40 -12.28 7.21
CA VAL A 482 18.31 -13.25 7.04
C VAL A 482 18.05 -13.99 8.33
N ASN A 483 16.77 -14.14 8.68
CA ASN A 483 16.30 -15.13 9.65
C ASN A 483 15.15 -15.91 9.01
N VAL A 484 15.45 -17.13 8.57
CA VAL A 484 14.53 -17.97 7.79
C VAL A 484 13.18 -18.19 8.51
N PHE A 485 13.20 -18.47 9.80
CA PHE A 485 11.99 -18.74 10.58
C PHE A 485 11.11 -17.53 10.85
N THR A 486 11.60 -16.31 10.65
CA THR A 486 10.77 -15.10 10.72
C THR A 486 10.27 -14.64 9.35
N GLU A 487 10.81 -15.17 8.27
CA GLU A 487 10.65 -14.64 6.92
C GLU A 487 9.99 -15.63 5.96
N ASP A 488 10.26 -16.93 6.13
CA ASP A 488 9.68 -17.99 5.30
C ASP A 488 8.66 -18.81 6.11
N HIS A 489 7.38 -18.61 5.78
CA HIS A 489 6.31 -19.30 6.48
C HIS A 489 6.32 -20.82 6.23
N ALA A 490 6.74 -21.27 5.04
CA ALA A 490 6.84 -22.68 4.72
C ALA A 490 7.81 -23.43 5.65
N ALA A 491 8.83 -22.71 6.18
CA ALA A 491 9.76 -23.27 7.15
C ALA A 491 9.12 -23.56 8.53
N LEU A 492 7.94 -22.98 8.82
CA LEU A 492 7.25 -23.10 10.11
C LEU A 492 6.21 -24.21 10.14
N THR A 493 5.65 -24.58 8.98
CA THR A 493 4.51 -25.51 8.92
C THR A 493 4.82 -26.93 9.34
N GLY A 494 6.11 -27.30 9.36
CA GLY A 494 6.55 -28.69 9.65
C GLY A 494 6.22 -29.68 8.51
N ALA A 495 5.63 -29.22 7.42
CA ALA A 495 5.35 -30.05 6.25
C ALA A 495 6.64 -30.54 5.56
N ARG A 496 7.72 -29.78 5.71
CA ARG A 496 9.06 -30.12 5.18
C ARG A 496 10.14 -29.87 6.22
N GLU A 497 11.18 -30.70 6.25
CA GLU A 497 12.33 -30.50 7.12
C GLU A 497 13.17 -29.31 6.66
N VAL A 498 13.51 -28.39 7.56
CA VAL A 498 14.39 -27.24 7.26
C VAL A 498 15.84 -27.64 7.45
N VAL A 499 16.64 -27.53 6.39
CA VAL A 499 18.06 -27.90 6.38
C VAL A 499 18.94 -26.71 6.00
N PHE A 500 19.97 -26.44 6.75
CA PHE A 500 21.01 -25.46 6.43
C PHE A 500 22.27 -26.18 5.98
N THR A 501 22.74 -25.94 4.76
CA THR A 501 23.95 -26.56 4.23
C THR A 501 25.23 -25.89 4.73
N GLU A 502 25.13 -24.63 5.17
CA GLU A 502 26.23 -23.81 5.63
C GLU A 502 25.75 -22.64 6.49
N ALA A 503 26.67 -21.88 7.08
CA ALA A 503 26.35 -20.65 7.81
C ALA A 503 25.80 -19.59 6.83
N ILE A 504 24.61 -19.09 7.12
CA ILE A 504 23.93 -18.07 6.31
C ILE A 504 24.63 -16.72 6.47
N LEU A 505 25.00 -16.09 5.37
CA LEU A 505 25.63 -14.78 5.30
C LEU A 505 24.59 -13.70 4.94
N PRO A 506 24.84 -12.42 5.27
CA PRO A 506 23.94 -11.34 4.86
C PRO A 506 23.80 -11.26 3.34
N GLU A 507 22.58 -11.07 2.88
CA GLU A 507 22.33 -10.71 1.49
C GLU A 507 22.87 -9.33 1.18
N LYS A 508 23.42 -9.14 -0.02
CA LYS A 508 23.97 -7.88 -0.50
C LYS A 508 23.56 -7.64 -1.95
N SER A 509 23.17 -6.41 -2.25
CA SER A 509 22.71 -6.05 -3.60
C SER A 509 23.24 -4.72 -4.10
N TRP A 510 23.23 -4.58 -5.43
CA TRP A 510 23.38 -3.34 -6.17
C TRP A 510 22.07 -3.03 -6.87
N ASN A 511 21.64 -1.78 -6.75
CA ASN A 511 20.37 -1.34 -7.31
C ASN A 511 20.58 -0.12 -8.21
N THR A 512 19.91 -0.11 -9.35
CA THR A 512 19.88 1.02 -10.28
C THR A 512 18.45 1.31 -10.67
N THR A 513 18.06 2.58 -10.67
CA THR A 513 16.72 3.04 -11.09
C THR A 513 16.83 4.23 -12.01
N ILE A 514 15.97 4.26 -13.04
CA ILE A 514 15.72 5.41 -13.90
C ILE A 514 14.23 5.71 -13.80
N ASN A 515 13.88 6.92 -13.40
CA ASN A 515 12.49 7.34 -13.30
C ASN A 515 12.26 8.61 -14.10
N TRP A 516 11.23 8.61 -14.93
CA TRP A 516 10.78 9.77 -15.68
C TRP A 516 9.32 10.05 -15.36
N ASN A 517 9.05 11.23 -14.82
CA ASN A 517 7.71 11.72 -14.54
C ASN A 517 7.37 12.86 -15.49
N LYS A 518 6.14 12.84 -16.06
CA LYS A 518 5.64 13.86 -16.97
C LYS A 518 4.21 14.24 -16.63
N LYS A 519 3.98 15.52 -16.31
CA LYS A 519 2.65 16.10 -16.17
C LYS A 519 2.20 16.73 -17.49
N LEU A 520 0.99 16.38 -17.92
CA LEU A 520 0.37 16.91 -19.12
C LEU A 520 -0.93 17.63 -18.72
N TYR A 521 -1.04 18.87 -19.16
CA TYR A 521 -2.26 19.68 -18.98
C TYR A 521 -2.97 19.78 -20.34
N THR A 522 -4.21 19.29 -20.40
CA THR A 522 -4.96 19.28 -21.66
C THR A 522 -5.81 20.54 -21.80
N LYS A 523 -6.10 20.94 -23.04
CA LYS A 523 -6.99 22.06 -23.33
C LYS A 523 -8.43 21.89 -22.79
N TYR A 524 -8.81 20.67 -22.44
CA TYR A 524 -10.14 20.34 -21.89
C TYR A 524 -10.16 20.26 -20.36
N GLY A 525 -9.13 20.79 -19.69
CA GLY A 525 -9.03 20.82 -18.22
C GLY A 525 -8.75 19.46 -17.60
N ALA A 526 -8.15 18.50 -18.31
CA ALA A 526 -7.66 17.28 -17.73
C ALA A 526 -6.18 17.41 -17.35
N ILE A 527 -5.78 16.82 -16.25
CA ILE A 527 -4.38 16.64 -15.83
C ILE A 527 -4.07 15.16 -15.91
N LEU A 528 -2.99 14.82 -16.63
CA LEU A 528 -2.43 13.48 -16.69
C LEU A 528 -1.03 13.52 -16.09
N ASP A 529 -0.78 12.68 -15.08
CA ASP A 529 0.55 12.46 -14.49
C ASP A 529 1.03 11.07 -14.91
N LEU A 530 2.07 11.04 -15.75
CA LEU A 530 2.68 9.83 -16.29
C LEU A 530 3.98 9.59 -15.53
N ASP A 531 4.12 8.42 -14.94
CA ASP A 531 5.35 7.97 -14.29
C ASP A 531 5.87 6.71 -14.96
N PHE A 532 7.09 6.72 -15.40
CA PHE A 532 7.78 5.59 -16.01
C PHE A 532 9.07 5.32 -15.26
N SER A 533 9.29 4.08 -14.85
CA SER A 533 10.50 3.67 -14.18
C SER A 533 11.08 2.40 -14.78
N VAL A 534 12.41 2.33 -14.86
CA VAL A 534 13.17 1.11 -15.15
C VAL A 534 14.07 0.83 -13.95
N PHE A 535 14.13 -0.43 -13.54
CA PHE A 535 14.91 -0.83 -12.37
C PHE A 535 15.72 -2.10 -12.65
N LYS A 536 16.84 -2.22 -11.93
CA LYS A 536 17.64 -3.44 -11.88
C LYS A 536 18.23 -3.60 -10.49
N THR A 537 18.02 -4.78 -9.90
CA THR A 537 18.64 -5.22 -8.64
C THR A 537 19.46 -6.46 -8.93
N ALA A 538 20.73 -6.46 -8.54
CA ALA A 538 21.64 -7.59 -8.68
C ALA A 538 22.21 -7.96 -7.31
N PHE A 539 21.97 -9.19 -6.86
CA PHE A 539 22.49 -9.73 -5.62
C PHE A 539 23.86 -10.37 -5.84
N SER A 540 24.77 -10.07 -4.95
CA SER A 540 26.07 -10.76 -4.85
C SER A 540 26.03 -11.94 -3.87
N ASN A 541 25.10 -11.94 -2.94
CA ASN A 541 24.67 -13.07 -2.13
C ASN A 541 23.18 -12.97 -1.92
N ARG A 542 22.46 -14.09 -2.02
CA ARG A 542 21.04 -14.23 -1.76
C ARG A 542 20.75 -15.58 -1.13
N ILE A 543 19.82 -15.61 -0.21
CA ILE A 543 19.35 -16.83 0.42
C ILE A 543 18.00 -17.19 -0.20
N LEU A 544 17.93 -18.38 -0.77
CA LEU A 544 16.73 -18.86 -1.43
C LEU A 544 16.42 -20.27 -0.95
N PRO A 545 15.13 -20.59 -0.75
CA PRO A 545 14.72 -21.95 -0.46
C PRO A 545 14.85 -22.83 -1.73
N ASP A 546 15.50 -23.98 -1.60
CA ASP A 546 15.50 -25.04 -2.58
C ASP A 546 14.43 -26.09 -2.20
N TYR A 547 13.35 -26.13 -2.94
CA TYR A 547 12.22 -27.07 -2.81
C TYR A 547 12.34 -28.25 -3.77
N GLU A 548 13.29 -28.21 -4.72
CA GLU A 548 13.34 -29.14 -5.86
C GLU A 548 14.34 -30.29 -5.62
N THR A 549 15.44 -30.03 -4.89
CA THR A 549 16.48 -31.05 -4.64
C THR A 549 15.95 -32.21 -3.78
N ASN A 550 15.16 -31.92 -2.76
CA ASN A 550 14.48 -32.92 -1.96
C ASN A 550 13.05 -32.45 -1.64
N PRO A 551 12.00 -33.12 -2.14
CA PRO A 551 10.61 -32.72 -1.94
C PRO A 551 10.19 -32.60 -0.46
N ASN A 552 10.85 -33.29 0.46
CA ASN A 552 10.52 -33.30 1.88
C ASN A 552 11.38 -32.32 2.69
N GLN A 553 12.24 -31.57 2.03
CA GLN A 553 13.13 -30.63 2.67
C GLN A 553 13.00 -29.25 2.06
N ILE A 554 13.26 -28.23 2.85
CA ILE A 554 13.53 -26.87 2.38
C ILE A 554 15.01 -26.62 2.70
N ILE A 555 15.84 -26.58 1.66
CA ILE A 555 17.29 -26.46 1.84
C ILE A 555 17.70 -25.02 1.65
N TYR A 556 18.38 -24.44 2.66
CA TYR A 556 18.88 -23.07 2.63
C TYR A 556 20.40 -23.05 2.59
N GLY A 557 20.94 -22.21 1.70
CA GLY A 557 22.36 -21.96 1.56
C GLY A 557 22.63 -20.59 0.96
N ASN A 558 23.90 -20.16 0.98
CA ASN A 558 24.32 -18.96 0.28
C ASN A 558 24.37 -19.23 -1.22
N LEU A 559 23.86 -18.31 -2.03
CA LEU A 559 23.85 -18.48 -3.48
C LEU A 559 25.28 -18.44 -4.06
N ASP A 560 25.71 -19.55 -4.65
CA ASP A 560 26.96 -19.62 -5.45
C ASP A 560 26.63 -19.19 -6.89
N GLY A 561 26.46 -17.90 -7.09
CA GLY A 561 26.03 -17.37 -8.39
C GLY A 561 25.58 -15.93 -8.34
N LYS A 562 24.49 -15.63 -9.07
CA LYS A 562 23.91 -14.28 -9.15
C LYS A 562 22.39 -14.38 -9.18
N ALA A 563 21.70 -13.52 -8.41
CA ALA A 563 20.27 -13.29 -8.59
C ALA A 563 20.07 -11.89 -9.14
N ILE A 564 19.27 -11.78 -10.21
CA ILE A 564 19.02 -10.52 -10.90
C ILE A 564 17.51 -10.36 -11.05
N THR A 565 16.99 -9.23 -10.57
CA THR A 565 15.62 -8.80 -10.85
C THR A 565 15.67 -7.46 -11.56
N GLN A 566 15.05 -7.37 -12.73
CA GLN A 566 14.99 -6.15 -13.54
C GLN A 566 13.60 -6.00 -14.15
N GLY A 567 13.24 -4.76 -14.49
CA GLY A 567 11.92 -4.53 -15.03
C GLY A 567 11.61 -3.08 -15.34
N ALA A 568 10.36 -2.85 -15.70
CA ALA A 568 9.82 -1.53 -15.97
C ALA A 568 8.44 -1.37 -15.36
N THR A 569 8.15 -0.17 -14.86
CA THR A 569 6.82 0.20 -14.35
C THR A 569 6.31 1.43 -15.10
N VAL A 570 5.01 1.45 -15.36
CA VAL A 570 4.29 2.61 -15.90
C VAL A 570 3.11 2.89 -14.98
N THR A 571 2.94 4.13 -14.56
CA THR A 571 1.76 4.57 -13.81
C THR A 571 1.15 5.79 -14.50
N ILE A 572 -0.16 5.80 -14.65
CA ILE A 572 -0.95 6.87 -15.24
C ILE A 572 -1.99 7.33 -14.23
N ASN A 573 -1.85 8.56 -13.76
CA ASN A 573 -2.86 9.22 -12.95
C ASN A 573 -3.56 10.27 -13.80
N GLY A 574 -4.90 10.20 -13.88
CA GLY A 574 -5.69 11.14 -14.65
C GLY A 574 -6.80 11.76 -13.81
N MET A 575 -6.95 13.07 -13.91
CA MET A 575 -8.08 13.82 -13.35
C MET A 575 -8.76 14.58 -14.46
N PHE A 576 -10.07 14.41 -14.58
CA PHE A 576 -10.88 15.02 -15.63
C PHE A 576 -11.92 15.97 -15.06
N ALA A 577 -12.23 17.02 -15.78
CA ALA A 577 -13.18 18.05 -15.35
C ALA A 577 -14.62 17.52 -15.08
N ASN A 578 -14.99 16.40 -15.69
CA ASN A 578 -16.30 15.76 -15.51
C ASN A 578 -16.41 14.91 -14.23
N GLY A 579 -15.42 14.95 -13.35
CA GLY A 579 -15.41 14.18 -12.10
C GLY A 579 -14.83 12.75 -12.21
N LEU A 580 -14.35 12.36 -13.40
CA LEU A 580 -13.64 11.09 -13.57
C LEU A 580 -12.20 11.23 -13.07
N LYS A 581 -11.77 10.29 -12.24
CA LYS A 581 -10.36 10.09 -11.84
C LYS A 581 -9.94 8.69 -12.26
N ILE A 582 -8.75 8.56 -12.78
CA ILE A 582 -8.16 7.27 -13.17
C ILE A 582 -6.81 7.11 -12.49
N ASN A 583 -6.52 5.91 -12.03
CA ASN A 583 -5.19 5.47 -11.62
C ASN A 583 -4.97 4.11 -12.28
N MET A 584 -3.95 3.98 -13.11
CA MET A 584 -3.63 2.74 -13.81
C MET A 584 -2.14 2.50 -13.70
N GLY A 585 -1.76 1.25 -13.44
CA GLY A 585 -0.39 0.84 -13.35
C GLY A 585 -0.14 -0.46 -14.09
N ALA A 586 1.06 -0.61 -14.63
CA ALA A 586 1.56 -1.87 -15.15
C ALA A 586 3.04 -2.02 -14.77
N THR A 587 3.41 -3.23 -14.39
CA THR A 587 4.78 -3.61 -14.02
C THR A 587 5.17 -4.86 -14.78
N PHE A 588 6.34 -4.86 -15.41
CA PHE A 588 6.95 -6.00 -16.08
C PHE A 588 8.23 -6.37 -15.35
N ILE A 589 8.40 -7.65 -15.07
CA ILE A 589 9.48 -8.18 -14.23
C ILE A 589 10.17 -9.33 -14.96
N ASP A 590 11.51 -9.29 -14.97
CA ASP A 590 12.38 -10.39 -15.36
C ASP A 590 13.31 -10.70 -14.17
N SER A 591 12.98 -11.73 -13.41
CA SER A 591 13.74 -12.19 -12.25
C SER A 591 14.35 -13.54 -12.53
N LYS A 592 15.67 -13.67 -12.29
CA LYS A 592 16.48 -14.86 -12.60
C LYS A 592 17.47 -15.12 -11.49
N ILE A 593 17.65 -16.40 -11.21
CA ILE A 593 18.73 -16.94 -10.40
C ILE A 593 19.67 -17.68 -11.36
N ILE A 594 20.94 -17.37 -11.33
CA ILE A 594 21.97 -17.99 -12.15
C ILE A 594 22.92 -18.72 -11.19
N ASN A 595 22.82 -20.03 -11.16
CA ASN A 595 23.65 -20.89 -10.32
C ASN A 595 24.34 -21.91 -11.23
N ASN A 596 25.66 -22.06 -11.15
CA ASN A 596 26.44 -23.04 -11.95
C ASN A 596 26.10 -23.03 -13.47
N ASN A 597 25.89 -21.85 -14.06
CA ASN A 597 25.47 -21.65 -15.46
C ASN A 597 24.05 -22.14 -15.81
N GLN A 598 23.28 -22.60 -14.85
CA GLN A 598 21.84 -22.87 -14.99
C GLN A 598 21.06 -21.61 -14.63
N THR A 599 19.95 -21.38 -15.34
CA THR A 599 19.07 -20.25 -15.08
C THR A 599 17.75 -20.76 -14.53
N GLU A 600 17.40 -20.32 -13.34
CA GLU A 600 16.18 -20.64 -12.65
C GLU A 600 15.33 -19.39 -12.45
N TYR A 601 14.04 -19.60 -12.26
CA TYR A 601 13.08 -18.53 -11.97
C TYR A 601 12.59 -18.68 -10.51
N PRO A 602 12.54 -17.59 -9.74
CA PRO A 602 12.05 -17.66 -8.37
C PRO A 602 10.58 -18.04 -8.33
N PHE A 603 10.19 -18.78 -7.28
CA PHE A 603 8.79 -19.11 -7.02
C PHE A 603 7.98 -17.85 -6.72
N LEU A 604 6.68 -17.91 -6.92
CA LEU A 604 5.70 -16.89 -6.58
C LEU A 604 6.05 -15.47 -7.07
N THR A 605 6.85 -15.38 -8.16
CA THR A 605 7.22 -14.10 -8.79
C THR A 605 6.58 -13.99 -10.16
N GLU A 606 5.73 -12.99 -10.34
CA GLU A 606 5.01 -12.73 -11.58
C GLU A 606 5.90 -12.09 -12.65
N LYS A 607 5.65 -12.41 -13.94
CA LYS A 607 6.32 -11.76 -15.08
C LYS A 607 5.74 -10.37 -15.39
N PHE A 608 4.47 -10.17 -15.07
CA PHE A 608 3.81 -8.87 -15.19
C PHE A 608 2.69 -8.77 -14.17
N SER A 609 2.41 -7.54 -13.76
CA SER A 609 1.22 -7.21 -12.97
C SER A 609 0.66 -5.86 -13.44
N GLY A 610 -0.62 -5.66 -13.21
CA GLY A 610 -1.31 -4.41 -13.50
C GLY A 610 -2.39 -4.16 -12.47
N ASN A 611 -2.64 -2.88 -12.22
CA ASN A 611 -3.72 -2.43 -11.36
C ASN A 611 -4.44 -1.25 -12.02
N TYR A 612 -5.71 -1.11 -11.74
CA TYR A 612 -6.50 0.03 -12.19
C TYR A 612 -7.54 0.42 -11.17
N GLN A 613 -7.80 1.70 -11.11
CA GLN A 613 -8.86 2.29 -10.31
C GLN A 613 -9.50 3.44 -11.10
N LEU A 614 -10.81 3.32 -11.33
CA LEU A 614 -11.64 4.32 -11.97
C LEU A 614 -12.62 4.84 -10.93
N ASN A 615 -12.61 6.14 -10.69
CA ASN A 615 -13.50 6.81 -9.76
C ASN A 615 -14.31 7.84 -10.52
N TYR A 616 -15.64 7.74 -10.47
CA TYR A 616 -16.54 8.71 -11.08
C TYR A 616 -17.49 9.27 -10.05
N THR A 617 -17.48 10.61 -9.88
CA THR A 617 -18.31 11.29 -8.88
C THR A 617 -19.42 12.09 -9.57
N LEU A 618 -20.68 11.74 -9.28
CA LEU A 618 -21.86 12.56 -9.51
C LEU A 618 -22.02 13.52 -8.33
N TYR A 619 -22.33 14.78 -8.60
CA TYR A 619 -22.38 15.81 -7.53
C TYR A 619 -23.77 16.09 -6.99
N ASN A 620 -24.82 15.70 -7.69
CA ASN A 620 -26.19 15.90 -7.24
C ASN A 620 -27.14 14.76 -7.70
N PRO A 621 -27.48 13.79 -6.85
CA PRO A 621 -26.94 13.57 -5.51
C PRO A 621 -25.44 13.20 -5.53
N LYS A 622 -24.71 13.38 -4.41
CA LYS A 622 -23.30 13.02 -4.37
C LYS A 622 -23.15 11.51 -4.27
N ILE A 623 -22.95 10.89 -5.43
CA ILE A 623 -22.68 9.44 -5.56
C ILE A 623 -21.32 9.27 -6.22
N THR A 624 -20.47 8.45 -5.62
CA THR A 624 -19.21 8.03 -6.20
C THR A 624 -19.29 6.57 -6.60
N ILE A 625 -18.89 6.25 -7.81
CA ILE A 625 -18.77 4.89 -8.32
C ILE A 625 -17.28 4.60 -8.50
N ASP A 626 -16.81 3.55 -7.86
CA ASP A 626 -15.44 3.07 -7.93
C ASP A 626 -15.39 1.71 -8.61
N ILE A 627 -14.57 1.58 -9.65
CA ILE A 627 -14.22 0.31 -10.27
C ILE A 627 -12.72 0.15 -10.05
N SER A 628 -12.30 -0.95 -9.44
CA SER A 628 -10.89 -1.26 -9.24
C SER A 628 -10.59 -2.71 -9.60
N GLY A 629 -9.34 -2.98 -9.92
CA GLY A 629 -8.94 -4.34 -10.20
C GLY A 629 -7.44 -4.51 -10.28
N THR A 630 -7.05 -5.78 -10.23
CA THR A 630 -5.66 -6.24 -10.30
C THR A 630 -5.56 -7.39 -11.30
N VAL A 631 -4.54 -7.35 -12.13
CA VAL A 631 -4.17 -8.43 -13.05
C VAL A 631 -2.78 -8.90 -12.68
N ILE A 632 -2.59 -10.21 -12.45
CA ILE A 632 -1.30 -10.81 -12.11
C ILE A 632 -0.99 -11.89 -13.14
N GLY A 633 0.20 -11.82 -13.72
CA GLY A 633 0.69 -12.81 -14.68
C GLY A 633 1.06 -14.14 -14.04
N PRO A 634 1.36 -15.16 -14.84
CA PRO A 634 1.75 -16.47 -14.33
C PRO A 634 2.99 -16.42 -13.45
N MET A 635 2.96 -17.17 -12.35
CA MET A 635 4.05 -17.34 -11.38
C MET A 635 4.45 -18.81 -11.33
N LYS A 636 5.75 -19.12 -11.20
CA LYS A 636 6.24 -20.48 -10.94
C LYS A 636 5.74 -20.92 -9.56
N LEU A 637 5.23 -22.13 -9.45
CA LEU A 637 4.65 -22.67 -8.23
C LEU A 637 5.50 -23.83 -7.68
N PRO A 638 5.56 -24.03 -6.34
CA PRO A 638 6.34 -25.11 -5.73
C PRO A 638 5.62 -26.46 -5.90
N LEU A 639 6.16 -27.34 -6.71
CA LEU A 639 5.70 -28.71 -6.85
C LEU A 639 6.44 -29.65 -5.89
N LEU A 640 5.78 -30.75 -5.51
CA LEU A 640 6.33 -31.79 -4.62
C LEU A 640 7.21 -32.81 -5.35
N GLY A 641 7.64 -32.54 -6.56
CA GLY A 641 8.50 -33.41 -7.35
C GLY A 641 7.98 -33.65 -8.76
N GLU A 642 8.69 -34.49 -9.52
CA GLU A 642 8.39 -34.76 -10.94
C GLU A 642 7.04 -35.47 -11.18
N LEU A 643 6.55 -36.21 -10.19
CA LEU A 643 5.27 -36.92 -10.27
C LEU A 643 4.07 -36.05 -9.85
N ASP A 644 4.31 -34.84 -9.37
CA ASP A 644 3.22 -33.91 -9.04
C ASP A 644 2.54 -33.41 -10.30
N THR A 645 1.25 -33.71 -10.45
CA THR A 645 0.46 -33.40 -11.66
C THR A 645 -0.16 -32.00 -11.64
N ARG A 646 0.05 -31.23 -10.59
CA ARG A 646 -0.41 -29.84 -10.51
C ARG A 646 0.31 -28.94 -11.53
N ALA A 647 -0.29 -27.83 -11.89
CA ALA A 647 0.31 -26.93 -12.88
C ALA A 647 1.60 -26.28 -12.35
N PRO A 648 2.72 -26.26 -13.11
CA PRO A 648 3.97 -25.62 -12.66
C PRO A 648 3.90 -24.08 -12.63
N TYR A 649 2.85 -23.49 -13.18
CA TYR A 649 2.60 -22.04 -13.19
C TYR A 649 1.15 -21.75 -12.84
N SER A 650 0.94 -20.64 -12.11
CA SER A 650 -0.41 -20.11 -11.88
C SER A 650 -1.06 -19.64 -13.18
N PRO A 651 -2.39 -19.63 -13.28
CA PRO A 651 -3.09 -18.95 -14.37
C PRO A 651 -2.89 -17.44 -14.26
N ILE A 652 -3.36 -16.68 -15.26
CA ILE A 652 -3.51 -15.23 -15.12
C ILE A 652 -4.64 -14.96 -14.13
N ILE A 653 -4.34 -14.21 -13.10
CA ILE A 653 -5.29 -13.80 -12.06
C ILE A 653 -5.88 -12.46 -12.47
N ASN A 654 -7.20 -12.35 -12.51
CA ASN A 654 -7.89 -11.09 -12.81
C ASN A 654 -8.99 -10.84 -11.79
N ILE A 655 -8.81 -9.82 -10.96
CA ILE A 655 -9.75 -9.44 -9.90
C ILE A 655 -10.38 -8.11 -10.27
N VAL A 656 -11.70 -8.04 -10.21
CA VAL A 656 -12.47 -6.82 -10.48
C VAL A 656 -13.39 -6.55 -9.30
N ASN A 657 -13.38 -5.31 -8.82
CA ASN A 657 -14.22 -4.85 -7.70
C ASN A 657 -15.06 -3.65 -8.14
N LEU A 658 -16.26 -3.54 -7.58
CA LEU A 658 -17.17 -2.43 -7.79
C LEU A 658 -17.69 -1.92 -6.45
N GLN A 659 -17.70 -0.59 -6.27
CA GLN A 659 -18.31 0.07 -5.11
C GLN A 659 -19.13 1.27 -5.56
N ALA A 660 -20.25 1.48 -4.90
CA ALA A 660 -21.01 2.73 -4.95
C ALA A 660 -21.05 3.35 -3.55
N THR A 661 -20.78 4.65 -3.47
CA THR A 661 -20.80 5.41 -2.21
C THR A 661 -21.76 6.57 -2.34
N TYR A 662 -22.74 6.66 -1.46
CA TYR A 662 -23.68 7.76 -1.35
C TYR A 662 -23.34 8.64 -0.14
N ALA A 663 -23.03 9.92 -0.38
CA ALA A 663 -22.61 10.86 0.67
C ALA A 663 -23.74 11.81 1.04
N ILE A 664 -24.14 11.81 2.32
CA ILE A 664 -25.15 12.69 2.91
C ILE A 664 -24.54 13.47 4.06
N LYS A 665 -24.16 14.72 3.84
CA LYS A 665 -23.51 15.59 4.86
C LYS A 665 -22.25 14.94 5.45
N THR A 666 -22.38 14.37 6.65
CA THR A 666 -21.27 13.75 7.41
C THR A 666 -21.30 12.21 7.40
N ILE A 667 -22.27 11.63 6.68
CA ILE A 667 -22.46 10.18 6.55
C ILE A 667 -22.17 9.78 5.10
N GLU A 668 -21.41 8.72 4.91
CA GLU A 668 -21.26 8.01 3.64
C GLU A 668 -21.76 6.58 3.84
N VAL A 669 -22.74 6.17 3.02
CA VAL A 669 -23.16 4.76 2.94
C VAL A 669 -22.55 4.18 1.67
N TYR A 670 -21.89 3.06 1.78
CA TYR A 670 -21.27 2.42 0.64
C TYR A 670 -21.58 0.92 0.58
N ALA A 671 -21.72 0.44 -0.64
CA ALA A 671 -21.95 -0.98 -0.90
C ALA A 671 -21.23 -1.39 -2.18
N GLY A 672 -20.90 -2.66 -2.29
CA GLY A 672 -20.19 -3.13 -3.47
C GLY A 672 -19.99 -4.65 -3.49
N ILE A 673 -19.23 -5.08 -4.48
CA ILE A 673 -18.87 -6.47 -4.70
C ILE A 673 -17.37 -6.53 -4.98
N LYS A 674 -16.65 -7.36 -4.22
CA LYS A 674 -15.26 -7.74 -4.48
C LYS A 674 -15.24 -8.99 -5.35
N ASN A 675 -14.21 -9.12 -6.19
CA ASN A 675 -13.99 -10.28 -7.05
C ASN A 675 -15.24 -10.69 -7.85
N ILE A 676 -15.78 -9.73 -8.63
CA ILE A 676 -17.02 -9.95 -9.43
C ILE A 676 -16.87 -11.12 -10.41
N LEU A 677 -15.63 -11.41 -10.86
CA LEU A 677 -15.33 -12.50 -11.79
C LEU A 677 -15.27 -13.86 -11.10
N ASP A 678 -15.47 -13.92 -9.78
CA ASP A 678 -15.43 -15.14 -8.95
C ASP A 678 -14.16 -15.98 -9.16
N PHE A 679 -13.01 -15.31 -9.32
CA PHE A 679 -11.74 -16.01 -9.46
C PHE A 679 -11.40 -16.73 -8.14
N LYS A 680 -11.07 -18.02 -8.26
CA LYS A 680 -10.58 -18.88 -7.18
C LYS A 680 -9.43 -19.74 -7.67
N PRO A 681 -8.43 -20.04 -6.84
CA PRO A 681 -7.47 -21.09 -7.10
C PRO A 681 -8.13 -22.45 -7.34
N ALA A 682 -7.39 -23.38 -7.92
CA ALA A 682 -7.88 -24.73 -8.13
C ALA A 682 -8.07 -25.48 -6.79
N SER A 683 -9.05 -26.37 -6.72
CA SER A 683 -9.37 -27.15 -5.51
C SER A 683 -8.26 -28.10 -5.04
N ASN A 684 -7.26 -28.38 -5.87
CA ASN A 684 -6.08 -29.16 -5.52
C ASN A 684 -4.88 -28.30 -5.05
N SER A 685 -5.12 -27.08 -4.60
CA SER A 685 -4.08 -26.19 -4.09
C SER A 685 -3.46 -26.70 -2.77
N ILE A 686 -4.19 -27.50 -1.99
CA ILE A 686 -3.64 -28.25 -0.86
C ILE A 686 -3.38 -29.68 -1.31
N ALA A 687 -2.12 -30.10 -1.34
CA ALA A 687 -1.78 -31.47 -1.65
C ALA A 687 -2.23 -32.39 -0.53
N ARG A 688 -2.85 -33.53 -0.87
CA ARG A 688 -3.35 -34.52 0.09
C ARG A 688 -4.21 -33.95 1.22
N ALA A 689 -5.10 -33.01 0.91
CA ALA A 689 -6.01 -32.41 1.90
C ALA A 689 -6.80 -33.45 2.69
N PHE A 690 -7.04 -34.65 2.12
CA PHE A 690 -7.74 -35.76 2.78
C PHE A 690 -6.89 -36.56 3.80
N ASP A 691 -5.56 -36.33 3.87
CA ASP A 691 -4.63 -37.00 4.78
C ASP A 691 -3.57 -35.99 5.27
N PRO A 692 -3.97 -35.00 6.08
CA PRO A 692 -3.11 -33.87 6.44
C PRO A 692 -2.00 -34.21 7.46
N PHE A 693 -2.00 -35.43 7.98
CA PHE A 693 -0.92 -35.95 8.85
C PHE A 693 -0.06 -37.02 8.15
N ASP A 694 -0.21 -37.20 6.84
CA ASP A 694 0.55 -38.14 6.02
C ASP A 694 0.50 -39.62 6.54
N SER A 695 -0.61 -39.97 7.19
CA SER A 695 -0.79 -41.31 7.79
C SER A 695 -0.74 -42.46 6.76
N GLY A 696 -1.12 -42.16 5.51
CA GLY A 696 -1.08 -43.10 4.37
C GLY A 696 0.10 -42.91 3.44
N VAL A 697 1.14 -42.14 3.84
CA VAL A 697 2.33 -41.87 3.03
C VAL A 697 3.45 -42.84 3.42
N GLU A 698 4.09 -43.43 2.42
CA GLU A 698 5.28 -44.28 2.59
C GLU A 698 6.53 -43.43 2.26
N PHE A 699 7.48 -43.41 3.20
CA PHE A 699 8.76 -42.72 3.06
C PHE A 699 9.90 -43.72 2.84
N GLY A 700 10.76 -43.43 1.88
CA GLY A 700 11.98 -44.19 1.61
C GLY A 700 13.06 -43.96 2.65
N ALA A 701 14.17 -44.68 2.53
CA ALA A 701 15.32 -44.58 3.41
C ALA A 701 15.95 -43.16 3.44
N ASN A 702 15.72 -42.40 2.36
CA ASN A 702 16.22 -41.00 2.24
C ASN A 702 15.20 -39.95 2.68
N GLY A 703 14.07 -40.36 3.29
CA GLY A 703 12.98 -39.47 3.65
C GLY A 703 12.11 -39.02 2.47
N GLN A 704 12.36 -39.49 1.24
CA GLN A 704 11.53 -39.15 0.08
C GLN A 704 10.24 -39.93 0.08
N VAL A 705 9.15 -39.31 -0.36
CA VAL A 705 7.85 -40.02 -0.56
C VAL A 705 7.98 -41.03 -1.66
N ILE A 706 7.50 -42.24 -1.41
CA ILE A 706 7.48 -43.35 -2.39
C ILE A 706 6.14 -43.37 -3.10
N ALA A 707 6.17 -43.49 -4.45
CA ALA A 707 4.95 -43.70 -5.22
C ALA A 707 4.37 -45.09 -4.92
N THR A 708 3.12 -45.15 -4.49
CA THR A 708 2.38 -46.37 -4.18
C THR A 708 1.06 -46.38 -4.96
N PRO A 709 0.36 -47.53 -5.08
CA PRO A 709 -0.94 -47.57 -5.71
C PRO A 709 -1.97 -46.60 -5.11
N ASN A 710 -1.84 -46.26 -3.80
CA ASN A 710 -2.71 -45.33 -3.10
C ASN A 710 -2.19 -43.87 -3.16
N ASN A 711 -0.94 -43.67 -3.56
CA ASN A 711 -0.29 -42.37 -3.71
C ASN A 711 0.61 -42.38 -4.95
N PRO A 712 0.02 -42.51 -6.17
CA PRO A 712 0.80 -42.70 -7.41
C PRO A 712 1.64 -41.46 -7.78
N ASN A 713 1.28 -40.30 -7.28
CA ASN A 713 1.98 -39.05 -7.53
C ASN A 713 3.06 -38.71 -6.48
N ALA A 714 3.31 -39.62 -5.53
CA ALA A 714 4.27 -39.43 -4.44
C ALA A 714 4.14 -38.12 -3.72
N LEU A 715 2.93 -37.71 -3.34
CA LEU A 715 2.65 -36.47 -2.64
C LEU A 715 2.65 -36.69 -1.13
N SER A 716 3.08 -35.69 -0.38
CA SER A 716 2.80 -35.45 1.04
C SER A 716 1.80 -34.32 1.21
N PHE A 717 1.31 -34.11 2.42
CA PHE A 717 0.49 -32.94 2.72
C PHE A 717 1.31 -31.66 2.58
N ASP A 718 0.82 -30.70 1.76
CA ASP A 718 1.50 -29.43 1.55
C ASP A 718 0.52 -28.29 1.22
N PRO A 719 0.36 -27.27 2.06
CA PRO A 719 -0.46 -26.10 1.80
C PRO A 719 0.30 -24.95 1.12
N SER A 720 1.57 -25.12 0.74
CA SER A 720 2.43 -24.03 0.22
C SER A 720 2.18 -23.68 -1.27
N TYR A 721 1.41 -24.49 -1.99
CA TYR A 721 1.03 -24.22 -3.38
C TYR A 721 -0.09 -23.18 -3.44
N VAL A 722 0.25 -21.93 -3.10
CA VAL A 722 -0.68 -20.81 -3.00
C VAL A 722 -0.27 -19.66 -3.92
N TYR A 723 -1.20 -19.10 -4.65
CA TYR A 723 -0.93 -18.00 -5.56
C TYR A 723 -1.96 -16.86 -5.46
N TYR A 724 -3.12 -17.11 -4.85
CA TYR A 724 -4.15 -16.12 -4.54
C TYR A 724 -5.09 -16.64 -3.44
N SER A 725 -5.94 -15.75 -2.90
CA SER A 725 -6.96 -16.12 -1.91
C SER A 725 -8.04 -17.00 -2.50
N ASN A 726 -8.52 -17.99 -1.75
CA ASN A 726 -9.66 -18.84 -2.09
C ASN A 726 -11.02 -18.12 -1.95
N GLN A 727 -11.03 -16.89 -1.39
CA GLN A 727 -12.24 -16.08 -1.31
C GLN A 727 -12.75 -15.73 -2.71
N GLY A 728 -13.87 -16.32 -3.12
CA GLY A 728 -14.56 -15.99 -4.35
C GLY A 728 -15.26 -14.63 -4.28
N ILE A 729 -16.40 -14.52 -4.95
CA ILE A 729 -17.22 -13.31 -4.95
C ILE A 729 -17.67 -12.93 -3.53
N ASN A 730 -17.54 -11.65 -3.17
CA ASN A 730 -17.86 -11.16 -1.83
C ASN A 730 -18.57 -9.80 -1.88
N GLY A 731 -19.85 -9.78 -1.54
CA GLY A 731 -20.63 -8.55 -1.38
C GLY A 731 -20.35 -7.87 -0.04
N PHE A 732 -20.43 -6.54 0.03
CA PHE A 732 -20.26 -5.79 1.26
C PHE A 732 -21.16 -4.57 1.35
N LEU A 733 -21.45 -4.16 2.59
CA LEU A 733 -22.18 -2.94 2.93
C LEU A 733 -21.49 -2.27 4.11
N GLY A 734 -21.34 -0.95 4.06
CA GLY A 734 -20.69 -0.22 5.14
C GLY A 734 -21.15 1.23 5.27
N ILE A 735 -20.73 1.82 6.40
CA ILE A 735 -21.06 3.20 6.77
C ILE A 735 -19.80 3.89 7.26
N ARG A 736 -19.55 5.10 6.74
CA ARG A 736 -18.57 6.04 7.27
C ARG A 736 -19.28 7.24 7.88
N TYR A 737 -18.87 7.63 9.06
CA TYR A 737 -19.42 8.79 9.76
C TYR A 737 -18.29 9.64 10.35
N HIS A 738 -18.40 10.96 10.22
CA HIS A 738 -17.46 11.87 10.86
C HIS A 738 -18.17 13.10 11.44
N ILE A 739 -17.72 13.56 12.59
CA ILE A 739 -18.13 14.83 13.19
C ILE A 739 -17.15 15.89 12.69
N LYS A 740 -17.70 17.02 12.18
CA LYS A 740 -16.91 18.17 11.71
C LYS A 740 -16.46 19.06 12.86
#